data_d98a9d073952795d6b86bd5759612ba7
#
_entry.id   d98a9d073952795d6b86bd5759612ba7
#
_cell.length_a   1.000
_cell.length_b   1.000
_cell.length_c   1.000
_cell.angle_alpha   90.00
_cell.angle_beta   90.00
_cell.angle_gamma   90.00
#
_symmetry.space_group_name_H-M   'P 1'
#
loop_
_entity.id
_entity.type
_entity.pdbx_description
1 polymer ?
#
loop_
_entity_poly.entity_id
_entity_poly.type
_entity_poly.pdbx_seq_one_letter_code
_entity_poly.pdbx_strand_id
1 'polypeptide(L)'
;AYPAQLALDNNFRSAKGVIAAINGIFGAVMTPTAGGVDYANTPGEALALPPQPEAYPGGCELCLVSSPEKEDAGYIARRIREMLDKGFPVRDGAGGTRPCRPEDFAILLRSWTNADNYLQALEGEGLQGYSAAREDLLDSPAVRPLLSLLHVLDNPAQDVALASVLLSPLVGLTMGELTELRAARPRGTLYQAVLPRPEQSEKSRGEEKAEGFYVSLSHLRNLARTLPVDRLLDEILAHTGYLALAGAMPGGEVRRREVLDFLNLACGLGDQGLAALVRSLDALAKRGQVNSAKGDPVRPGCVSVMTIHGSKGLEFPVVFCARLSKQFNTQDLNHAVLFHPKSGVGLKLRGPGGTYATLAYEQVRRAAREEGLGEEMRVLYVALTRAKDRLILTLPVTEEPLPAATEPNAKSKGWEKLADNAVHVRMGNRLPLSPGEWVLAAAMGHKSSERLWSQVDLCPADAGLTLTDAWPLELRMEKAPPARTAEVRQEIEAAADPELFRQLAEGFAWRYPHEARTRLAAKVSVTGLVHRDEEVQMERPAFLQKDSMTGAEKGTVTHAFLQHADLELAARDLEAEARRQEQLGLIVRENVENLDRPALERFFEGELFRRIGQAEQALREYAFISAVPAAALAETDEEKAGLDPQADTVLIQGVADLVLVFDDHVEIVDYKTDHSKTADELLRAYAAQLRLYARAIGRRLAPKPVTRCTLYSFALGREVDVPLRGM
;
A
#
# COMPACT_ATOMS: atom_id res chain seq x y z
N ALA A 1 39.30 -21.26 14.27
CA ALA A 1 38.15 -20.66 14.86
C ALA A 1 37.54 -21.65 15.86
N TYR A 2 37.47 -21.29 17.12
CA TYR A 2 36.77 -22.14 18.10
C TYR A 2 35.27 -21.90 17.90
N PRO A 3 34.44 -22.94 17.91
CA PRO A 3 33.00 -22.79 17.87
C PRO A 3 32.56 -22.09 19.17
N ALA A 4 32.23 -20.82 19.08
CA ALA A 4 31.66 -20.05 20.18
C ALA A 4 30.16 -19.95 19.98
N GLN A 5 29.40 -20.40 20.97
CA GLN A 5 27.95 -20.20 21.03
C GLN A 5 27.69 -18.96 21.90
N LEU A 6 27.04 -17.96 21.34
CA LEU A 6 26.57 -16.78 22.07
C LEU A 6 25.07 -16.97 22.35
N ALA A 7 24.70 -17.06 23.63
CA ALA A 7 23.29 -17.08 24.03
C ALA A 7 22.83 -15.62 24.24
N LEU A 8 21.72 -15.25 23.57
CA LEU A 8 21.03 -13.98 23.73
C LEU A 8 19.76 -14.20 24.54
N ASP A 9 19.91 -14.50 25.80
CA ASP A 9 18.83 -14.89 26.72
C ASP A 9 18.21 -13.73 27.51
N ASN A 10 18.93 -12.61 27.65
CA ASN A 10 18.47 -11.46 28.41
C ASN A 10 17.34 -10.68 27.72
N ASN A 11 16.18 -10.64 28.36
CA ASN A 11 15.04 -9.85 27.91
C ASN A 11 14.90 -8.57 28.72
N PHE A 12 15.31 -7.43 28.15
CA PHE A 12 15.20 -6.10 28.75
C PHE A 12 13.85 -5.43 28.55
N ARG A 13 12.98 -6.05 27.75
CA ARG A 13 11.73 -5.46 27.27
C ARG A 13 10.57 -5.69 28.22
N SER A 14 10.36 -6.96 28.60
CA SER A 14 9.17 -7.39 29.32
C SER A 14 9.36 -7.30 30.85
N ALA A 15 8.27 -7.05 31.57
CA ALA A 15 8.27 -7.07 33.03
C ALA A 15 8.57 -8.46 33.56
N LYS A 16 9.13 -8.52 34.78
CA LYS A 16 9.54 -9.76 35.44
C LYS A 16 8.43 -10.82 35.49
N GLY A 17 7.19 -10.41 35.80
CA GLY A 17 6.07 -11.33 35.88
C GLY A 17 5.66 -11.90 34.51
N VAL A 18 5.79 -11.12 33.43
CA VAL A 18 5.51 -11.59 32.07
C VAL A 18 6.54 -12.65 31.65
N ILE A 19 7.83 -12.37 31.89
CA ILE A 19 8.92 -13.33 31.58
C ILE A 19 8.76 -14.61 32.38
N ALA A 20 8.49 -14.50 33.67
CA ALA A 20 8.28 -15.67 34.52
C ALA A 20 7.09 -16.52 34.06
N ALA A 21 6.01 -15.89 33.59
CA ALA A 21 4.85 -16.59 33.04
C ALA A 21 5.20 -17.28 31.72
N ILE A 22 5.93 -16.65 30.79
CA ILE A 22 6.40 -17.24 29.55
C ILE A 22 7.28 -18.47 29.86
N ASN A 23 8.26 -18.32 30.74
CA ASN A 23 9.14 -19.41 31.15
C ASN A 23 8.34 -20.55 31.82
N GLY A 24 7.34 -20.22 32.67
CA GLY A 24 6.46 -21.21 33.31
C GLY A 24 5.62 -21.98 32.28
N ILE A 25 5.08 -21.31 31.28
CA ILE A 25 4.29 -21.95 30.23
C ILE A 25 5.18 -22.85 29.36
N PHE A 26 6.27 -22.33 28.76
CA PHE A 26 7.10 -23.09 27.84
C PHE A 26 7.97 -24.14 28.53
N GLY A 27 8.44 -23.88 29.74
CA GLY A 27 9.10 -24.91 30.56
C GLY A 27 8.21 -26.10 30.90
N ALA A 28 6.89 -25.88 30.84
CA ALA A 28 5.90 -26.92 31.09
C ALA A 28 5.58 -27.80 29.86
N VAL A 29 5.62 -27.23 28.65
CA VAL A 29 5.05 -27.87 27.44
C VAL A 29 6.03 -27.98 26.25
N MET A 30 7.12 -27.24 26.23
CA MET A 30 8.11 -27.26 25.17
C MET A 30 9.21 -28.27 25.49
N THR A 31 9.13 -29.43 24.87
CA THR A 31 10.04 -30.56 25.06
C THR A 31 10.69 -30.93 23.70
N PRO A 32 11.78 -31.73 23.68
CA PRO A 32 12.37 -32.18 22.42
C PRO A 32 11.39 -32.83 21.45
N THR A 33 10.38 -33.54 21.98
CA THR A 33 9.32 -34.18 21.18
C THR A 33 8.17 -33.25 20.81
N ALA A 34 7.92 -32.20 21.61
CA ALA A 34 6.85 -31.22 21.40
C ALA A 34 7.42 -29.84 21.32
N GLY A 35 8.11 -29.50 20.23
CA GLY A 35 8.72 -28.18 20.02
C GLY A 35 10.17 -28.26 19.50
N GLY A 36 10.80 -29.44 19.59
CA GLY A 36 12.16 -29.67 19.08
C GLY A 36 13.27 -29.15 19.99
N VAL A 37 12.94 -28.59 21.15
CA VAL A 37 13.90 -28.01 22.12
C VAL A 37 13.49 -28.36 23.53
N ASP A 38 14.45 -28.66 24.37
CA ASP A 38 14.24 -28.77 25.84
C ASP A 38 14.38 -27.41 26.47
N TYR A 39 13.26 -26.68 26.50
CA TYR A 39 13.22 -25.27 26.95
C TYR A 39 13.70 -25.09 28.40
N ALA A 40 13.40 -26.04 29.26
CA ALA A 40 13.74 -25.97 30.69
C ALA A 40 15.22 -26.24 30.98
N ASN A 41 15.84 -27.13 30.19
CA ASN A 41 17.18 -27.66 30.48
C ASN A 41 18.28 -27.19 29.50
N THR A 42 17.89 -26.55 28.35
CA THR A 42 18.87 -26.05 27.41
C THR A 42 19.32 -24.64 27.81
N PRO A 43 20.64 -24.43 28.09
CA PRO A 43 21.13 -23.09 28.41
C PRO A 43 20.86 -22.06 27.31
N GLY A 44 20.29 -20.90 27.67
CA GLY A 44 20.00 -19.81 26.78
C GLY A 44 18.64 -19.89 26.06
N GLU A 45 17.84 -20.92 26.27
CA GLU A 45 16.47 -21.02 25.75
C GLU A 45 15.46 -20.31 26.66
N ALA A 46 15.57 -20.48 27.99
CA ALA A 46 14.74 -19.74 28.93
C ALA A 46 15.17 -18.27 28.98
N LEU A 47 14.17 -17.37 28.96
CA LEU A 47 14.41 -15.93 29.03
C LEU A 47 15.03 -15.55 30.38
N ALA A 48 16.20 -14.93 30.36
CA ALA A 48 16.84 -14.41 31.56
C ALA A 48 16.23 -13.08 31.97
N LEU A 49 16.19 -12.86 33.28
CA LEU A 49 15.69 -11.66 33.91
C LEU A 49 16.88 -10.73 34.21
N PRO A 50 17.04 -9.60 33.49
CA PRO A 50 17.97 -8.58 33.89
C PRO A 50 17.53 -7.96 35.20
N PRO A 51 18.46 -7.36 35.99
CA PRO A 51 18.10 -6.60 37.16
C PRO A 51 17.10 -5.50 36.78
N GLN A 52 15.88 -5.59 37.29
CA GLN A 52 14.83 -4.57 37.07
C GLN A 52 14.45 -3.94 38.37
N PRO A 53 14.08 -2.65 38.38
CA PRO A 53 13.47 -2.03 39.57
C PRO A 53 12.25 -2.84 39.99
N GLU A 54 12.10 -3.11 41.26
CA GLU A 54 11.00 -3.89 41.83
C GLU A 54 9.61 -3.24 41.68
N ALA A 55 9.55 -2.00 41.17
CA ALA A 55 8.38 -1.15 41.14
C ALA A 55 7.22 -1.63 40.27
N TYR A 56 7.46 -2.51 39.27
CA TYR A 56 6.39 -2.99 38.40
C TYR A 56 6.55 -4.49 38.07
N PRO A 57 5.84 -5.37 38.77
CA PRO A 57 6.02 -6.81 38.64
C PRO A 57 5.48 -7.37 37.33
N GLY A 58 4.51 -6.69 36.66
CA GLY A 58 3.81 -7.25 35.50
C GLY A 58 2.94 -8.46 35.88
N GLY A 59 2.43 -9.18 34.87
CA GLY A 59 1.69 -10.39 35.14
C GLY A 59 1.07 -11.06 33.91
N CYS A 60 0.50 -12.26 34.16
CA CYS A 60 -0.23 -13.04 33.18
C CYS A 60 -1.62 -13.40 33.70
N GLU A 61 -2.63 -13.21 32.85
CA GLU A 61 -4.01 -13.68 33.07
C GLU A 61 -4.34 -14.79 32.08
N LEU A 62 -4.94 -15.89 32.54
CA LEU A 62 -5.60 -16.88 31.69
C LEU A 62 -7.11 -16.77 31.92
N CYS A 63 -7.84 -16.36 30.91
CA CYS A 63 -9.27 -16.16 30.97
C CYS A 63 -9.99 -17.28 30.21
N LEU A 64 -10.69 -18.13 30.93
CA LEU A 64 -11.60 -19.12 30.39
C LEU A 64 -12.95 -18.43 30.17
N VAL A 65 -13.25 -18.11 28.90
CA VAL A 65 -14.42 -17.34 28.54
C VAL A 65 -15.56 -18.26 28.12
N SER A 66 -16.59 -18.35 28.96
CA SER A 66 -17.80 -19.13 28.63
C SER A 66 -18.57 -18.46 27.51
N SER A 67 -18.64 -19.10 26.33
CA SER A 67 -19.37 -18.63 25.15
C SER A 67 -19.87 -19.83 24.35
N PRO A 68 -21.21 -19.92 24.09
CA PRO A 68 -21.77 -20.97 23.24
C PRO A 68 -21.16 -21.00 21.83
N GLU A 69 -20.82 -19.83 21.31
CA GLU A 69 -20.26 -19.63 19.96
C GLU A 69 -18.73 -19.72 19.94
N LYS A 70 -18.09 -19.96 21.11
CA LYS A 70 -16.64 -19.96 21.27
C LYS A 70 -16.00 -18.62 20.82
N GLU A 71 -16.63 -17.53 21.15
CA GLU A 71 -16.16 -16.18 20.86
C GLU A 71 -15.75 -15.45 22.15
N ASP A 72 -14.68 -14.66 22.07
CA ASP A 72 -14.10 -13.90 23.18
C ASP A 72 -14.01 -12.40 22.89
N ALA A 73 -14.41 -11.96 21.69
CA ALA A 73 -14.28 -10.58 21.27
C ALA A 73 -14.99 -9.59 22.22
N GLY A 74 -16.24 -9.87 22.60
CA GLY A 74 -16.99 -9.04 23.53
C GLY A 74 -16.36 -8.98 24.93
N TYR A 75 -15.80 -10.10 25.41
CA TYR A 75 -15.06 -10.13 26.67
C TYR A 75 -13.82 -9.25 26.61
N ILE A 76 -13.03 -9.38 25.54
CA ILE A 76 -11.79 -8.62 25.35
C ILE A 76 -12.09 -7.11 25.30
N ALA A 77 -13.06 -6.70 24.47
CA ALA A 77 -13.45 -5.30 24.34
C ALA A 77 -13.86 -4.69 25.69
N ARG A 78 -14.71 -5.39 26.46
CA ARG A 78 -15.11 -4.98 27.80
C ARG A 78 -13.91 -4.91 28.76
N ARG A 79 -13.03 -5.90 28.73
CA ARG A 79 -11.83 -5.93 29.58
C ARG A 79 -10.89 -4.77 29.31
N ILE A 80 -10.70 -4.42 28.04
CA ILE A 80 -9.92 -3.23 27.65
C ILE A 80 -10.59 -1.97 28.20
N ARG A 81 -11.90 -1.84 28.03
CA ARG A 81 -12.66 -0.70 28.57
C ARG A 81 -12.50 -0.55 30.06
N GLU A 82 -12.67 -1.65 30.81
CA GLU A 82 -12.46 -1.66 32.27
C GLU A 82 -11.04 -1.25 32.68
N MET A 83 -10.01 -1.68 31.93
CA MET A 83 -8.63 -1.31 32.19
C MET A 83 -8.39 0.17 31.95
N LEU A 84 -8.96 0.73 30.89
CA LEU A 84 -8.90 2.15 30.57
C LEU A 84 -9.61 2.99 31.62
N ASP A 85 -10.84 2.62 32.04
CA ASP A 85 -11.63 3.34 33.02
C ASP A 85 -10.99 3.34 34.43
N LYS A 86 -10.29 2.24 34.77
CA LYS A 86 -9.53 2.12 36.03
C LYS A 86 -8.14 2.78 35.96
N GLY A 87 -7.72 3.28 34.79
CA GLY A 87 -6.40 3.83 34.61
C GLY A 87 -5.29 2.81 34.86
N PHE A 88 -5.43 1.59 34.32
CA PHE A 88 -4.45 0.51 34.53
C PHE A 88 -3.02 1.01 34.29
N PRO A 89 -2.07 0.83 35.24
CA PRO A 89 -0.74 1.36 35.10
C PRO A 89 0.08 0.57 34.10
N VAL A 90 0.76 1.27 33.17
CA VAL A 90 1.76 0.74 32.25
C VAL A 90 3.06 1.52 32.39
N ARG A 91 4.20 0.90 32.08
CA ARG A 91 5.52 1.57 32.19
C ARG A 91 5.62 2.70 31.15
N ASP A 92 6.19 3.82 31.55
CA ASP A 92 6.32 5.03 30.72
C ASP A 92 7.63 5.11 29.90
N GLY A 93 8.52 4.12 30.05
CA GLY A 93 9.83 4.11 29.41
C GLY A 93 10.91 4.95 30.10
N ALA A 94 10.52 5.85 31.02
CA ALA A 94 11.41 6.68 31.83
C ALA A 94 11.67 6.09 33.22
N GLY A 95 11.14 4.89 33.49
CA GLY A 95 11.27 4.20 34.79
C GLY A 95 10.08 4.43 35.71
N GLY A 96 9.06 5.18 35.31
CA GLY A 96 7.78 5.38 35.99
C GLY A 96 6.65 4.55 35.39
N THR A 97 5.43 4.84 35.88
CA THR A 97 4.19 4.29 35.34
C THR A 97 3.21 5.39 34.99
N ARG A 98 2.40 5.16 33.94
CA ARG A 98 1.29 6.02 33.52
C ARG A 98 0.00 5.23 33.36
N PRO A 99 -1.16 5.86 33.39
CA PRO A 99 -2.40 5.21 32.94
C PRO A 99 -2.31 4.72 31.51
N CYS A 100 -2.90 3.56 31.25
CA CYS A 100 -2.95 2.99 29.89
C CYS A 100 -3.82 3.83 28.96
N ARG A 101 -3.52 3.75 27.66
CA ARG A 101 -4.24 4.39 26.57
C ARG A 101 -4.65 3.33 25.53
N PRO A 102 -5.61 3.60 24.64
CA PRO A 102 -6.04 2.61 23.65
C PRO A 102 -4.89 2.02 22.80
N GLU A 103 -3.90 2.82 22.43
CA GLU A 103 -2.72 2.39 21.67
C GLU A 103 -1.77 1.45 22.42
N ASP A 104 -1.93 1.33 23.75
CA ASP A 104 -1.14 0.40 24.56
C ASP A 104 -1.60 -1.05 24.45
N PHE A 105 -2.78 -1.27 23.84
CA PHE A 105 -3.39 -2.59 23.72
C PHE A 105 -3.22 -3.19 22.33
N ALA A 106 -2.84 -4.47 22.29
CA ALA A 106 -2.86 -5.26 21.07
C ALA A 106 -3.65 -6.55 21.26
N ILE A 107 -4.49 -6.88 20.29
CA ILE A 107 -5.22 -8.15 20.18
C ILE A 107 -4.53 -8.96 19.09
N LEU A 108 -3.89 -10.07 19.48
CA LEU A 108 -3.16 -10.95 18.57
C LEU A 108 -4.02 -12.16 18.20
N LEU A 109 -4.19 -12.36 16.89
CA LEU A 109 -4.95 -13.45 16.30
C LEU A 109 -4.04 -14.39 15.53
N ARG A 110 -4.35 -15.71 15.51
CA ARG A 110 -3.61 -16.68 14.70
C ARG A 110 -3.86 -16.46 13.19
N SER A 111 -5.03 -15.98 12.82
CA SER A 111 -5.41 -15.66 11.43
C SER A 111 -6.41 -14.52 11.40
N TRP A 112 -6.55 -13.88 10.26
CA TRP A 112 -7.49 -12.78 10.04
C TRP A 112 -8.97 -13.18 10.10
N THR A 113 -9.28 -14.46 10.00
CA THR A 113 -10.65 -14.95 10.10
C THR A 113 -11.28 -14.45 11.40
N ASN A 114 -12.35 -13.70 11.34
CA ASN A 114 -13.07 -13.08 12.46
C ASN A 114 -12.39 -11.83 13.08
N ALA A 115 -11.43 -11.18 12.43
CA ALA A 115 -10.88 -9.91 12.91
C ALA A 115 -11.98 -8.84 13.06
N ASP A 116 -12.96 -8.83 12.16
CA ASP A 116 -14.10 -7.91 12.16
C ASP A 116 -14.95 -8.03 13.43
N ASN A 117 -15.09 -9.23 14.01
CA ASN A 117 -15.82 -9.42 15.25
C ASN A 117 -15.17 -8.64 16.41
N TYR A 118 -13.82 -8.57 16.44
CA TYR A 118 -13.08 -7.79 17.44
C TYR A 118 -13.23 -6.29 17.23
N LEU A 119 -13.19 -5.84 15.95
CA LEU A 119 -13.39 -4.43 15.62
C LEU A 119 -14.80 -3.97 16.01
N GLN A 120 -15.83 -4.75 15.67
CA GLN A 120 -17.22 -4.49 16.05
C GLN A 120 -17.42 -4.51 17.56
N ALA A 121 -16.80 -5.47 18.27
CA ALA A 121 -16.89 -5.55 19.72
C ALA A 121 -16.23 -4.32 20.41
N LEU A 122 -15.09 -3.85 19.89
CA LEU A 122 -14.44 -2.62 20.35
C LEU A 122 -15.34 -1.41 20.12
N GLU A 123 -15.92 -1.28 18.92
CA GLU A 123 -16.84 -0.19 18.59
C GLU A 123 -18.08 -0.20 19.50
N GLY A 124 -18.63 -1.38 19.80
CA GLY A 124 -19.74 -1.56 20.74
C GLY A 124 -19.44 -1.08 22.18
N GLU A 125 -18.18 -1.06 22.59
CA GLU A 125 -17.71 -0.50 23.87
C GLU A 125 -17.18 0.94 23.72
N GLY A 126 -17.39 1.59 22.58
CA GLY A 126 -16.96 2.97 22.29
C GLY A 126 -15.44 3.11 22.13
N LEU A 127 -14.74 2.04 21.74
CA LEU A 127 -13.31 2.03 21.49
C LEU A 127 -13.04 1.99 19.99
N GLN A 128 -12.04 2.72 19.53
CA GLN A 128 -11.60 2.61 18.14
C GLN A 128 -10.63 1.44 18.00
N GLY A 129 -11.01 0.46 17.18
CA GLY A 129 -10.12 -0.63 16.77
C GLY A 129 -9.38 -0.27 15.48
N TYR A 130 -8.11 -0.62 15.39
CA TYR A 130 -7.32 -0.53 14.17
C TYR A 130 -6.77 -1.89 13.79
N SER A 131 -7.09 -2.33 12.60
CA SER A 131 -6.54 -3.55 12.01
C SER A 131 -5.63 -3.17 10.84
N ALA A 132 -4.35 -3.55 10.93
CA ALA A 132 -3.45 -3.56 9.77
C ALA A 132 -3.69 -4.81 8.92
N ALA A 133 -4.92 -5.37 8.95
CA ALA A 133 -5.32 -6.45 8.08
C ALA A 133 -5.10 -6.00 6.64
N ARG A 134 -4.51 -6.86 5.86
CA ARG A 134 -4.46 -6.74 4.41
C ARG A 134 -5.87 -7.00 3.86
N GLU A 135 -6.76 -6.02 3.97
CA GLU A 135 -7.83 -5.97 2.99
C GLU A 135 -7.14 -5.80 1.64
N ASP A 136 -7.50 -6.63 0.69
CA ASP A 136 -7.07 -6.40 -0.69
C ASP A 136 -7.54 -4.99 -1.04
N LEU A 137 -6.62 -4.12 -1.41
CA LEU A 137 -6.92 -2.72 -1.69
C LEU A 137 -8.09 -2.60 -2.67
N LEU A 138 -8.17 -3.52 -3.64
CA LEU A 138 -9.22 -3.55 -4.66
C LEU A 138 -10.59 -4.01 -4.11
N ASP A 139 -10.61 -4.67 -2.96
CA ASP A 139 -11.83 -5.08 -2.26
C ASP A 139 -12.32 -4.05 -1.23
N SER A 140 -11.53 -3.00 -0.97
CA SER A 140 -11.91 -1.94 -0.05
C SER A 140 -13.24 -1.28 -0.44
N PRO A 141 -14.16 -1.06 0.51
CA PRO A 141 -15.40 -0.34 0.27
C PRO A 141 -15.21 1.07 -0.30
N ALA A 142 -14.06 1.70 -0.05
CA ALA A 142 -13.72 3.02 -0.61
C ALA A 142 -13.16 2.93 -2.04
N VAL A 143 -12.54 1.82 -2.42
CA VAL A 143 -11.91 1.65 -3.74
C VAL A 143 -12.86 1.02 -4.76
N ARG A 144 -13.71 0.08 -4.33
CA ARG A 144 -14.67 -0.61 -5.21
C ARG A 144 -15.53 0.32 -6.07
N PRO A 145 -16.10 1.43 -5.57
CA PRO A 145 -16.85 2.36 -6.41
C PRO A 145 -16.01 3.01 -7.52
N LEU A 146 -14.75 3.36 -7.24
CA LEU A 146 -13.83 3.91 -8.24
C LEU A 146 -13.43 2.86 -9.28
N LEU A 147 -13.11 1.66 -8.85
CA LEU A 147 -12.84 0.54 -9.74
C LEU A 147 -14.04 0.26 -10.66
N SER A 148 -15.25 0.22 -10.10
CA SER A 148 -16.49 0.05 -10.87
C SER A 148 -16.71 1.22 -11.85
N LEU A 149 -16.40 2.46 -11.46
CA LEU A 149 -16.49 3.61 -12.35
C LEU A 149 -15.51 3.50 -13.52
N LEU A 150 -14.27 3.05 -13.31
CA LEU A 150 -13.31 2.82 -14.40
C LEU A 150 -13.82 1.76 -15.39
N HIS A 151 -14.44 0.68 -14.88
CA HIS A 151 -15.11 -0.32 -15.73
C HIS A 151 -16.23 0.27 -16.57
N VAL A 152 -17.05 1.14 -15.98
CA VAL A 152 -18.18 1.79 -16.67
C VAL A 152 -17.70 2.84 -17.68
N LEU A 153 -16.60 3.53 -17.39
CA LEU A 153 -15.97 4.45 -18.35
C LEU A 153 -15.42 3.72 -19.57
N ASP A 154 -14.80 2.55 -19.38
CA ASP A 154 -14.34 1.68 -20.46
C ASP A 154 -15.55 1.10 -21.24
N ASN A 155 -16.46 0.44 -20.53
CA ASN A 155 -17.65 -0.16 -21.13
C ASN A 155 -18.90 0.03 -20.25
N PRO A 156 -19.82 0.95 -20.58
CA PRO A 156 -21.01 1.24 -19.79
C PRO A 156 -22.08 0.12 -19.83
N ALA A 157 -21.94 -0.86 -20.71
CA ALA A 157 -22.86 -1.99 -20.80
C ALA A 157 -22.61 -3.10 -19.76
N GLN A 158 -21.70 -2.88 -18.83
CA GLN A 158 -21.41 -3.79 -17.71
C GLN A 158 -22.40 -3.54 -16.56
N ASP A 159 -23.52 -4.26 -16.56
CA ASP A 159 -24.64 -4.02 -15.64
C ASP A 159 -24.24 -4.09 -14.15
N VAL A 160 -23.35 -5.02 -13.77
CA VAL A 160 -22.90 -5.17 -12.36
C VAL A 160 -22.06 -3.97 -11.92
N ALA A 161 -21.08 -3.56 -12.73
CA ALA A 161 -20.25 -2.41 -12.43
C ALA A 161 -21.09 -1.12 -12.40
N LEU A 162 -22.00 -0.96 -13.35
CA LEU A 162 -22.91 0.19 -13.39
C LEU A 162 -23.83 0.24 -12.17
N ALA A 163 -24.42 -0.87 -11.77
CA ALA A 163 -25.23 -0.94 -10.55
C ALA A 163 -24.43 -0.58 -9.30
N SER A 164 -23.18 -1.07 -9.21
CA SER A 164 -22.26 -0.73 -8.11
C SER A 164 -22.00 0.78 -8.02
N VAL A 165 -21.76 1.46 -9.16
CA VAL A 165 -21.56 2.90 -9.19
C VAL A 165 -22.83 3.66 -8.80
N LEU A 166 -23.98 3.26 -9.35
CA LEU A 166 -25.27 3.92 -9.12
C LEU A 166 -25.70 3.86 -7.64
N LEU A 167 -25.44 2.73 -6.97
CA LEU A 167 -25.78 2.52 -5.55
C LEU A 167 -24.70 3.09 -4.61
N SER A 168 -23.53 3.45 -5.13
CA SER A 168 -22.44 4.00 -4.32
C SER A 168 -22.67 5.47 -3.96
N PRO A 169 -21.90 6.03 -3.02
CA PRO A 169 -21.93 7.46 -2.70
C PRO A 169 -21.64 8.40 -3.87
N LEU A 170 -21.07 7.90 -4.98
CA LEU A 170 -20.84 8.66 -6.21
C LEU A 170 -22.13 9.18 -6.85
N VAL A 171 -23.19 8.39 -6.76
CA VAL A 171 -24.51 8.74 -7.35
C VAL A 171 -25.61 8.76 -6.28
N GLY A 172 -25.55 7.83 -5.32
CA GLY A 172 -26.45 7.79 -4.18
C GLY A 172 -27.88 7.38 -4.53
N LEU A 173 -28.08 6.48 -5.52
CA LEU A 173 -29.37 5.84 -5.75
C LEU A 173 -29.65 4.83 -4.64
N THR A 174 -30.89 4.78 -4.20
CA THR A 174 -31.37 3.68 -3.35
C THR A 174 -31.71 2.46 -4.20
N MET A 175 -31.77 1.28 -3.58
CA MET A 175 -32.20 0.05 -4.28
C MET A 175 -33.61 0.19 -4.86
N GLY A 176 -34.52 0.92 -4.18
CA GLY A 176 -35.86 1.23 -4.67
C GLY A 176 -35.84 2.06 -5.94
N GLU A 177 -35.10 3.19 -5.94
CA GLU A 177 -34.95 4.06 -7.11
C GLU A 177 -34.34 3.30 -8.31
N LEU A 178 -33.31 2.46 -8.07
CA LEU A 178 -32.72 1.62 -9.13
C LEU A 178 -33.71 0.61 -9.68
N THR A 179 -34.56 0.01 -8.82
CA THR A 179 -35.59 -0.94 -9.21
C THR A 179 -36.65 -0.25 -10.05
N GLU A 180 -37.09 0.96 -9.69
CA GLU A 180 -38.07 1.75 -10.46
C GLU A 180 -37.54 2.09 -11.86
N LEU A 181 -36.24 2.54 -11.94
CA LEU A 181 -35.60 2.80 -13.23
C LEU A 181 -35.56 1.56 -14.12
N ARG A 182 -35.25 0.40 -13.53
CA ARG A 182 -35.21 -0.87 -14.27
C ARG A 182 -36.62 -1.37 -14.65
N ALA A 183 -37.60 -1.24 -13.76
CA ALA A 183 -38.99 -1.62 -14.03
C ALA A 183 -39.60 -0.80 -15.18
N ALA A 184 -39.25 0.48 -15.28
CA ALA A 184 -39.69 1.35 -16.35
C ALA A 184 -39.09 0.97 -17.73
N ARG A 185 -37.96 0.25 -17.77
CA ARG A 185 -37.30 -0.31 -18.97
C ARG A 185 -36.82 -1.73 -18.69
N PRO A 186 -37.69 -2.74 -18.71
CA PRO A 186 -37.36 -4.11 -18.27
C PRO A 186 -36.47 -4.87 -19.27
N ARG A 187 -36.37 -4.41 -20.51
CA ARG A 187 -35.56 -5.05 -21.56
C ARG A 187 -34.28 -4.22 -21.85
N GLY A 188 -33.23 -4.89 -22.31
CA GLY A 188 -31.95 -4.29 -22.65
C GLY A 188 -30.98 -4.22 -21.45
N THR A 189 -29.88 -3.50 -21.60
CA THR A 189 -28.85 -3.30 -20.56
C THR A 189 -29.32 -2.31 -19.49
N LEU A 190 -28.74 -2.36 -18.31
CA LEU A 190 -29.01 -1.37 -17.26
C LEU A 190 -28.65 0.05 -17.74
N TYR A 191 -27.59 0.19 -18.54
CA TYR A 191 -27.21 1.46 -19.13
C TYR A 191 -28.35 2.08 -19.96
N GLN A 192 -29.05 1.27 -20.76
CA GLN A 192 -30.22 1.74 -21.50
C GLN A 192 -31.39 2.16 -20.59
N ALA A 193 -31.53 1.52 -19.43
CA ALA A 193 -32.55 1.90 -18.46
C ALA A 193 -32.27 3.27 -17.79
N VAL A 194 -31.01 3.67 -17.68
CA VAL A 194 -30.55 4.92 -17.05
C VAL A 194 -30.52 6.11 -18.04
N LEU A 195 -30.63 5.87 -19.35
CA LEU A 195 -30.62 6.95 -20.35
C LEU A 195 -31.74 7.97 -20.11
N PRO A 196 -31.47 9.29 -20.25
CA PRO A 196 -32.45 10.33 -20.11
C PRO A 196 -33.70 10.11 -21.00
N ARG A 197 -34.86 10.53 -20.51
CA ARG A 197 -36.10 10.51 -21.26
C ARG A 197 -36.47 11.91 -21.75
N PRO A 198 -36.66 12.14 -23.04
CA PRO A 198 -36.80 13.49 -23.59
C PRO A 198 -38.05 14.25 -23.20
N GLU A 199 -39.12 13.60 -22.72
CA GLU A 199 -40.48 14.20 -22.71
C GLU A 199 -41.33 13.96 -21.44
N GLN A 200 -40.77 13.82 -20.26
CA GLN A 200 -41.58 13.75 -19.03
C GLN A 200 -41.45 15.06 -18.23
N SER A 201 -42.58 15.69 -17.95
CA SER A 201 -42.66 16.95 -17.19
C SER A 201 -42.45 16.78 -15.68
N GLU A 202 -42.55 15.58 -15.14
CA GLU A 202 -42.25 15.24 -13.74
C GLU A 202 -41.31 14.04 -13.70
N LYS A 203 -40.08 14.26 -13.28
CA LYS A 203 -39.05 13.24 -13.09
C LYS A 203 -39.10 12.77 -11.65
N SER A 204 -38.93 11.46 -11.43
CA SER A 204 -38.67 10.94 -10.09
C SER A 204 -37.29 11.33 -9.62
N ARG A 205 -37.06 11.37 -8.31
CA ARG A 205 -35.73 11.66 -7.73
C ARG A 205 -34.66 10.70 -8.23
N GLY A 206 -35.01 9.43 -8.48
CA GLY A 206 -34.09 8.47 -9.07
C GLY A 206 -33.74 8.80 -10.52
N GLU A 207 -34.69 9.30 -11.33
CA GLU A 207 -34.44 9.74 -12.70
C GLU A 207 -33.54 11.00 -12.76
N GLU A 208 -33.75 11.95 -11.85
CA GLU A 208 -32.88 13.13 -11.76
C GLU A 208 -31.42 12.78 -11.44
N LYS A 209 -31.20 11.90 -10.44
CA LYS A 209 -29.86 11.41 -10.11
C LYS A 209 -29.22 10.64 -11.27
N ALA A 210 -30.00 9.78 -11.93
CA ALA A 210 -29.53 9.00 -13.07
C ALA A 210 -29.14 9.88 -14.26
N GLU A 211 -29.91 10.94 -14.53
CA GLU A 211 -29.60 11.92 -15.57
C GLU A 211 -28.34 12.73 -15.25
N GLY A 212 -28.20 13.19 -14.00
CA GLY A 212 -26.96 13.87 -13.54
C GLY A 212 -25.74 12.96 -13.70
N PHE A 213 -25.86 11.69 -13.33
CA PHE A 213 -24.81 10.71 -13.55
C PHE A 213 -24.50 10.49 -15.03
N TYR A 214 -25.53 10.40 -15.90
CA TYR A 214 -25.32 10.25 -17.35
C TYR A 214 -24.53 11.40 -17.97
N VAL A 215 -24.83 12.65 -17.56
CA VAL A 215 -24.08 13.84 -18.00
C VAL A 215 -22.62 13.74 -17.56
N SER A 216 -22.38 13.42 -16.28
CA SER A 216 -21.06 13.25 -15.71
C SER A 216 -20.29 12.11 -16.39
N LEU A 217 -20.95 10.96 -16.61
CA LEU A 217 -20.36 9.82 -17.31
C LEU A 217 -19.97 10.17 -18.74
N SER A 218 -20.82 10.90 -19.45
CA SER A 218 -20.55 11.33 -20.84
C SER A 218 -19.36 12.26 -20.90
N HIS A 219 -19.26 13.20 -19.96
CA HIS A 219 -18.11 14.09 -19.83
C HIS A 219 -16.82 13.32 -19.56
N LEU A 220 -16.79 12.50 -18.53
CA LEU A 220 -15.61 11.72 -18.16
C LEU A 220 -15.18 10.73 -19.26
N ARG A 221 -16.13 10.13 -20.00
CA ARG A 221 -15.81 9.28 -21.15
C ARG A 221 -15.19 10.04 -22.30
N ASN A 222 -15.56 11.29 -22.53
CA ASN A 222 -14.90 12.13 -23.52
C ASN A 222 -13.46 12.46 -23.09
N LEU A 223 -13.25 12.78 -21.81
CA LEU A 223 -11.91 13.00 -21.25
C LEU A 223 -11.05 11.73 -21.29
N ALA A 224 -11.63 10.56 -21.02
CA ALA A 224 -10.91 9.28 -21.06
C ALA A 224 -10.34 8.91 -22.45
N ARG A 225 -10.80 9.56 -23.52
CA ARG A 225 -10.28 9.37 -24.88
C ARG A 225 -9.05 10.22 -25.18
N THR A 226 -8.85 11.30 -24.45
CA THR A 226 -7.84 12.33 -24.74
C THR A 226 -6.82 12.48 -23.63
N LEU A 227 -7.20 12.23 -22.38
CA LEU A 227 -6.30 12.39 -21.24
C LEU A 227 -5.53 11.10 -20.91
N PRO A 228 -4.28 11.22 -20.49
CA PRO A 228 -3.57 10.10 -19.86
C PRO A 228 -4.24 9.72 -18.53
N VAL A 229 -4.00 8.48 -18.09
CA VAL A 229 -4.74 7.89 -16.96
C VAL A 229 -4.59 8.67 -15.65
N ASP A 230 -3.41 9.19 -15.37
CA ASP A 230 -3.13 10.02 -14.18
C ASP A 230 -4.01 11.26 -14.15
N ARG A 231 -4.11 11.99 -15.27
CA ARG A 231 -4.96 13.16 -15.39
C ARG A 231 -6.45 12.83 -15.38
N LEU A 232 -6.83 11.70 -15.97
CA LEU A 232 -8.21 11.23 -15.92
C LEU A 232 -8.64 10.92 -14.47
N LEU A 233 -7.77 10.29 -13.68
CA LEU A 233 -8.04 10.00 -12.27
C LEU A 233 -8.16 11.27 -11.43
N ASP A 234 -7.31 12.26 -11.66
CA ASP A 234 -7.39 13.58 -11.02
C ASP A 234 -8.74 14.25 -11.35
N GLU A 235 -9.16 14.23 -12.61
CA GLU A 235 -10.44 14.78 -13.05
C GLU A 235 -11.65 14.04 -12.46
N ILE A 236 -11.58 12.71 -12.36
CA ILE A 236 -12.62 11.91 -11.69
C ILE A 236 -12.78 12.36 -10.25
N LEU A 237 -11.67 12.51 -9.50
CA LEU A 237 -11.74 12.93 -8.11
C LEU A 237 -12.23 14.37 -7.94
N ALA A 238 -11.75 15.28 -8.79
CA ALA A 238 -12.16 16.69 -8.77
C ALA A 238 -13.65 16.85 -9.11
N HIS A 239 -14.12 16.13 -10.14
CA HIS A 239 -15.51 16.20 -10.61
C HIS A 239 -16.50 15.57 -9.62
N THR A 240 -16.12 14.45 -8.99
CA THR A 240 -17.00 13.70 -8.07
C THR A 240 -16.87 14.11 -6.61
N GLY A 241 -15.79 14.79 -6.22
CA GLY A 241 -15.48 15.06 -4.82
C GLY A 241 -15.25 13.79 -3.98
N TYR A 242 -14.96 12.66 -4.63
CA TYR A 242 -14.98 11.33 -3.97
C TYR A 242 -13.97 11.21 -2.82
N LEU A 243 -12.84 11.91 -2.89
CA LEU A 243 -11.86 11.88 -1.79
C LEU A 243 -12.43 12.47 -0.49
N ALA A 244 -13.27 13.53 -0.60
CA ALA A 244 -13.96 14.10 0.54
C ALA A 244 -15.07 13.16 1.05
N LEU A 245 -15.83 12.53 0.13
CA LEU A 245 -16.84 11.52 0.47
C LEU A 245 -16.23 10.33 1.21
N ALA A 246 -15.10 9.80 0.74
CA ALA A 246 -14.37 8.73 1.42
C ALA A 246 -13.92 9.15 2.82
N GLY A 247 -13.51 10.41 3.00
CA GLY A 247 -13.16 10.97 4.30
C GLY A 247 -14.33 11.10 5.27
N ALA A 248 -15.56 11.23 4.78
CA ALA A 248 -16.77 11.32 5.58
C ALA A 248 -17.35 9.94 5.98
N MET A 249 -16.85 8.84 5.41
CA MET A 249 -17.26 7.49 5.76
C MET A 249 -16.72 7.08 7.14
N PRO A 250 -17.33 6.08 7.83
CA PRO A 250 -16.74 5.48 9.02
C PRO A 250 -15.30 5.03 8.77
N GLY A 251 -14.37 5.46 9.63
CA GLY A 251 -12.94 5.26 9.40
C GLY A 251 -12.34 6.11 8.27
N GLY A 252 -12.89 7.30 8.03
CA GLY A 252 -12.64 8.14 6.86
C GLY A 252 -11.17 8.43 6.55
N GLU A 253 -10.32 8.56 7.57
CA GLU A 253 -8.88 8.75 7.34
C GLU A 253 -8.22 7.53 6.69
N VAL A 254 -8.65 6.32 7.08
CA VAL A 254 -8.21 5.07 6.45
C VAL A 254 -8.71 5.02 5.01
N ARG A 255 -10.01 5.31 4.81
CA ARG A 255 -10.66 5.28 3.49
C ARG A 255 -10.01 6.26 2.51
N ARG A 256 -9.68 7.46 2.97
CA ARG A 256 -8.91 8.42 2.15
C ARG A 256 -7.55 7.87 1.74
N ARG A 257 -6.84 7.23 2.66
CA ARG A 257 -5.53 6.62 2.36
C ARG A 257 -5.67 5.50 1.34
N GLU A 258 -6.66 4.62 1.50
CA GLU A 258 -6.95 3.54 0.54
C GLU A 258 -7.23 4.08 -0.86
N VAL A 259 -8.00 5.18 -0.98
CA VAL A 259 -8.23 5.85 -2.26
C VAL A 259 -6.92 6.37 -2.85
N LEU A 260 -6.07 7.03 -2.06
CA LEU A 260 -4.77 7.53 -2.53
C LEU A 260 -3.81 6.39 -2.93
N ASP A 261 -3.79 5.30 -2.17
CA ASP A 261 -3.00 4.11 -2.50
C ASP A 261 -3.48 3.47 -3.83
N PHE A 262 -4.80 3.44 -4.04
CA PHE A 262 -5.39 2.98 -5.31
C PHE A 262 -5.00 3.87 -6.48
N LEU A 263 -5.01 5.20 -6.31
CA LEU A 263 -4.57 6.14 -7.35
C LEU A 263 -3.10 5.92 -7.71
N ASN A 264 -2.23 5.79 -6.71
CA ASN A 264 -0.81 5.52 -6.94
C ASN A 264 -0.61 4.19 -7.70
N LEU A 265 -1.36 3.15 -7.34
CA LEU A 265 -1.35 1.88 -8.06
C LEU A 265 -1.81 2.05 -9.50
N ALA A 266 -2.94 2.72 -9.71
CA ALA A 266 -3.54 2.91 -11.03
C ALA A 266 -2.65 3.78 -11.94
N CYS A 267 -2.04 4.84 -11.41
CA CYS A 267 -1.06 5.65 -12.14
C CYS A 267 0.16 4.82 -12.58
N GLY A 268 0.65 3.93 -11.70
CA GLY A 268 1.78 3.05 -12.03
C GLY A 268 1.47 1.98 -13.09
N LEU A 269 0.19 1.72 -13.39
CA LEU A 269 -0.27 0.75 -14.38
C LEU A 269 -0.83 1.40 -15.65
N GLY A 270 -0.98 2.72 -15.67
CA GLY A 270 -1.79 3.45 -16.63
C GLY A 270 -1.13 3.83 -17.95
N ASP A 271 0.13 3.48 -18.19
CA ASP A 271 0.92 3.91 -19.36
C ASP A 271 0.27 3.57 -20.72
N GLN A 272 -0.59 2.57 -20.77
CA GLN A 272 -1.23 2.07 -22.00
C GLN A 272 -2.73 2.49 -22.13
N GLY A 273 -3.18 3.44 -21.33
CA GLY A 273 -4.54 3.97 -21.38
C GLY A 273 -5.58 3.18 -20.55
N LEU A 274 -6.82 3.69 -20.50
CA LEU A 274 -7.88 3.21 -19.61
C LEU A 274 -8.20 1.71 -19.77
N ALA A 275 -8.38 1.23 -21.00
CA ALA A 275 -8.74 -0.18 -21.24
C ALA A 275 -7.63 -1.15 -20.80
N ALA A 276 -6.37 -0.76 -20.91
CA ALA A 276 -5.25 -1.57 -20.42
C ALA A 276 -5.17 -1.53 -18.90
N LEU A 277 -5.40 -0.37 -18.28
CA LEU A 277 -5.50 -0.22 -16.83
C LEU A 277 -6.57 -1.15 -16.24
N VAL A 278 -7.80 -1.11 -16.78
CA VAL A 278 -8.91 -1.97 -16.32
C VAL A 278 -8.52 -3.45 -16.38
N ARG A 279 -7.96 -3.91 -17.50
CA ARG A 279 -7.47 -5.31 -17.64
C ARG A 279 -6.39 -5.65 -16.61
N SER A 280 -5.47 -4.73 -16.33
CA SER A 280 -4.39 -4.95 -15.35
C SER A 280 -4.94 -5.04 -13.93
N LEU A 281 -5.89 -4.17 -13.56
CA LEU A 281 -6.57 -4.20 -12.27
C LEU A 281 -7.38 -5.49 -12.08
N ASP A 282 -8.09 -5.95 -13.13
CA ASP A 282 -8.81 -7.24 -13.10
C ASP A 282 -7.87 -8.44 -12.92
N ALA A 283 -6.71 -8.40 -13.57
CA ALA A 283 -5.72 -9.45 -13.41
C ALA A 283 -5.12 -9.47 -12.00
N LEU A 284 -4.93 -8.30 -11.38
CA LEU A 284 -4.48 -8.17 -9.99
C LEU A 284 -5.56 -8.64 -9.01
N ALA A 285 -6.82 -8.21 -9.20
CA ALA A 285 -7.94 -8.64 -8.37
C ALA A 285 -8.11 -10.18 -8.37
N LYS A 286 -7.95 -10.83 -9.52
CA LYS A 286 -7.99 -12.31 -9.62
C LYS A 286 -6.81 -12.99 -8.89
N ARG A 287 -5.67 -12.33 -8.73
CA ARG A 287 -4.51 -12.85 -7.99
C ARG A 287 -4.63 -12.67 -6.49
N GLY A 288 -5.51 -11.76 -6.01
CA GLY A 288 -5.82 -11.57 -4.60
C GLY A 288 -4.64 -11.10 -3.75
N GLN A 289 -3.80 -10.18 -4.23
CA GLN A 289 -2.59 -9.74 -3.51
C GLN A 289 -2.25 -8.26 -3.70
N VAL A 290 -3.21 -7.39 -3.85
CA VAL A 290 -2.92 -5.95 -3.87
C VAL A 290 -3.00 -5.41 -2.44
N ASN A 291 -1.84 -5.30 -1.81
CA ASN A 291 -1.75 -4.74 -0.46
C ASN A 291 -1.75 -3.22 -0.54
N SER A 292 -2.58 -2.56 0.27
CA SER A 292 -2.36 -1.13 0.57
C SER A 292 -0.97 -0.93 1.18
N ALA A 293 -0.40 0.25 0.97
CA ALA A 293 0.87 0.60 1.60
C ALA A 293 0.79 0.32 3.10
N LYS A 294 1.83 -0.32 3.68
CA LYS A 294 1.87 -0.64 5.12
C LYS A 294 1.71 0.65 5.91
N GLY A 295 0.51 0.89 6.42
CA GLY A 295 0.31 1.93 7.43
C GLY A 295 1.11 1.60 8.70
N ASP A 296 1.38 2.60 9.52
CA ASP A 296 1.97 2.36 10.84
C ASP A 296 1.15 1.30 11.57
N PRO A 297 1.78 0.24 12.07
CA PRO A 297 1.08 -0.86 12.72
C PRO A 297 0.38 -0.45 14.03
N VAL A 298 0.70 0.71 14.56
CA VAL A 298 0.11 1.29 15.78
C VAL A 298 -0.41 2.69 15.46
N ARG A 299 -1.67 2.95 15.81
CA ARG A 299 -2.29 4.27 15.68
C ARG A 299 -2.61 4.87 17.04
N PRO A 300 -2.29 6.16 17.28
CA PRO A 300 -2.71 6.86 18.47
C PRO A 300 -4.24 6.79 18.66
N GLY A 301 -4.70 6.53 19.88
CA GLY A 301 -6.11 6.44 20.21
C GLY A 301 -6.83 5.17 19.76
N CYS A 302 -6.14 4.21 19.13
CA CYS A 302 -6.75 2.97 18.63
C CYS A 302 -6.16 1.73 19.30
N VAL A 303 -7.01 0.72 19.55
CA VAL A 303 -6.59 -0.63 19.93
C VAL A 303 -6.12 -1.38 18.69
N SER A 304 -4.91 -1.93 18.71
CA SER A 304 -4.36 -2.66 17.56
C SER A 304 -4.91 -4.08 17.50
N VAL A 305 -5.50 -4.47 16.36
CA VAL A 305 -5.91 -5.85 16.05
C VAL A 305 -5.04 -6.39 14.92
N MET A 306 -4.27 -7.45 15.17
CA MET A 306 -3.33 -7.97 14.18
C MET A 306 -3.08 -9.46 14.30
N THR A 307 -2.51 -10.06 13.26
CA THR A 307 -2.04 -11.44 13.37
C THR A 307 -0.74 -11.54 14.17
N ILE A 308 -0.49 -12.72 14.76
CA ILE A 308 0.78 -12.99 15.45
C ILE A 308 1.97 -12.74 14.52
N HIS A 309 1.89 -13.14 13.24
CA HIS A 309 2.94 -12.89 12.26
C HIS A 309 3.11 -11.39 11.96
N GLY A 310 2.02 -10.64 11.89
CA GLY A 310 2.03 -9.18 11.71
C GLY A 310 2.63 -8.42 12.89
N SER A 311 2.64 -9.02 14.09
CA SER A 311 3.21 -8.43 15.29
C SER A 311 4.73 -8.62 15.43
N LYS A 312 5.37 -9.36 14.49
CA LYS A 312 6.83 -9.60 14.56
C LYS A 312 7.59 -8.26 14.48
N GLY A 313 8.44 -8.03 15.47
CA GLY A 313 9.19 -6.76 15.62
C GLY A 313 8.46 -5.67 16.40
N LEU A 314 7.17 -5.83 16.69
CA LEU A 314 6.39 -4.91 17.50
C LEU A 314 6.33 -5.38 18.96
N GLU A 315 5.95 -4.46 19.85
CA GLU A 315 5.79 -4.72 21.28
C GLU A 315 4.74 -3.79 21.88
N PHE A 316 3.94 -4.29 22.82
CA PHE A 316 2.84 -3.55 23.41
C PHE A 316 2.84 -3.69 24.92
N PRO A 317 2.46 -2.65 25.67
CA PRO A 317 2.29 -2.74 27.12
C PRO A 317 1.35 -3.87 27.53
N VAL A 318 0.18 -3.98 26.89
CA VAL A 318 -0.83 -5.00 27.18
C VAL A 318 -1.15 -5.80 25.90
N VAL A 319 -1.00 -7.11 25.98
CA VAL A 319 -1.27 -8.01 24.86
C VAL A 319 -2.34 -9.02 25.21
N PHE A 320 -3.38 -9.08 24.39
CA PHE A 320 -4.37 -10.14 24.38
C PHE A 320 -4.01 -11.17 23.31
N CYS A 321 -3.72 -12.41 23.69
CA CYS A 321 -3.65 -13.52 22.76
C CYS A 321 -5.04 -14.16 22.71
N ALA A 322 -5.76 -13.85 21.64
CA ALA A 322 -7.17 -14.17 21.53
C ALA A 322 -7.43 -15.51 20.84
N ARG A 323 -8.56 -16.13 21.21
CA ARG A 323 -9.12 -17.31 20.56
C ARG A 323 -8.18 -18.53 20.56
N LEU A 324 -7.51 -18.74 21.69
CA LEU A 324 -6.56 -19.88 21.83
C LEU A 324 -7.22 -21.25 21.71
N SER A 325 -8.56 -21.36 21.75
CA SER A 325 -9.31 -22.60 21.50
C SER A 325 -9.36 -23.01 20.01
N LYS A 326 -8.92 -22.14 19.08
CA LYS A 326 -8.93 -22.47 17.64
C LYS A 326 -8.01 -23.66 17.37
N GLN A 327 -8.58 -24.71 16.78
CA GLN A 327 -7.82 -25.91 16.46
C GLN A 327 -6.78 -25.65 15.38
N PHE A 328 -5.68 -26.39 15.44
CA PHE A 328 -4.65 -26.39 14.43
C PHE A 328 -5.20 -26.87 13.09
N ASN A 329 -4.77 -26.27 12.00
CA ASN A 329 -5.12 -26.72 10.66
C ASN A 329 -4.34 -28.00 10.33
N THR A 330 -5.06 -29.09 10.08
CA THR A 330 -4.49 -30.39 9.70
C THR A 330 -4.94 -30.84 8.30
N GLN A 331 -5.53 -29.93 7.50
CA GLN A 331 -6.06 -30.29 6.17
C GLN A 331 -4.95 -30.78 5.24
N ASP A 332 -3.76 -30.17 5.30
CA ASP A 332 -2.61 -30.53 4.48
C ASP A 332 -2.11 -31.97 4.75
N LEU A 333 -2.36 -32.49 5.95
CA LEU A 333 -2.03 -33.89 6.33
C LEU A 333 -2.99 -34.91 5.73
N ASN A 334 -4.05 -34.51 5.02
CA ASN A 334 -5.05 -35.41 4.45
C ASN A 334 -4.91 -35.64 2.95
N HIS A 335 -3.94 -35.00 2.29
CA HIS A 335 -3.68 -35.20 0.87
C HIS A 335 -3.33 -36.68 0.54
N ALA A 336 -3.59 -37.09 -0.70
CA ALA A 336 -3.28 -38.43 -1.15
C ALA A 336 -1.78 -38.72 -1.19
N VAL A 337 -0.97 -37.71 -1.35
CA VAL A 337 0.49 -37.75 -1.35
C VAL A 337 0.98 -36.80 -0.28
N LEU A 338 1.83 -37.25 0.60
CA LEU A 338 2.54 -36.43 1.58
C LEU A 338 4.04 -36.50 1.33
N PHE A 339 4.70 -35.39 1.55
CA PHE A 339 6.16 -35.29 1.47
C PHE A 339 6.71 -34.72 2.77
N HIS A 340 7.81 -35.29 3.24
CA HIS A 340 8.54 -34.76 4.39
C HIS A 340 10.05 -34.90 4.14
N PRO A 341 10.85 -33.83 4.33
CA PRO A 341 12.28 -33.80 3.95
C PRO A 341 13.12 -34.97 4.53
N LYS A 342 12.81 -35.36 5.77
CA LYS A 342 13.54 -36.44 6.47
C LYS A 342 12.91 -37.81 6.32
N SER A 343 11.57 -37.89 6.16
CA SER A 343 10.83 -39.17 6.17
C SER A 343 10.43 -39.63 4.76
N GLY A 344 10.71 -38.83 3.72
CA GLY A 344 10.44 -39.17 2.32
C GLY A 344 9.00 -38.94 1.89
N VAL A 345 8.45 -39.82 1.05
CA VAL A 345 7.14 -39.69 0.42
C VAL A 345 6.19 -40.76 0.95
N GLY A 346 5.01 -40.34 1.38
CA GLY A 346 3.92 -41.20 1.79
C GLY A 346 2.74 -41.12 0.78
N LEU A 347 2.22 -42.31 0.43
CA LEU A 347 1.14 -42.40 -0.56
C LEU A 347 -0.09 -43.10 0.03
N LYS A 348 -1.29 -42.63 -0.33
CA LYS A 348 -2.52 -43.42 -0.17
C LYS A 348 -2.77 -44.22 -1.44
N LEU A 349 -3.05 -45.50 -1.27
CA LEU A 349 -3.39 -46.40 -2.38
C LEU A 349 -4.91 -46.45 -2.56
N ARG A 350 -5.34 -46.42 -3.80
CA ARG A 350 -6.75 -46.60 -4.16
C ARG A 350 -6.99 -48.03 -4.63
N GLY A 351 -7.89 -48.72 -3.96
CA GLY A 351 -8.24 -50.12 -4.27
C GLY A 351 -9.75 -50.32 -4.37
N PRO A 352 -10.21 -51.55 -4.68
CA PRO A 352 -11.64 -51.84 -4.89
C PRO A 352 -12.55 -51.56 -3.69
N GLY A 353 -12.01 -51.52 -2.47
CA GLY A 353 -12.76 -51.23 -1.24
C GLY A 353 -12.58 -49.83 -0.68
N GLY A 354 -11.90 -48.91 -1.39
CA GLY A 354 -11.66 -47.55 -0.92
C GLY A 354 -10.21 -47.09 -1.02
N THR A 355 -9.86 -46.08 -0.23
CA THR A 355 -8.52 -45.49 -0.17
C THR A 355 -7.82 -45.99 1.12
N TYR A 356 -6.63 -46.53 1.00
CA TYR A 356 -5.84 -47.11 2.09
C TYR A 356 -4.56 -46.30 2.31
N ALA A 357 -4.27 -45.96 3.56
CA ALA A 357 -3.01 -45.34 3.92
C ALA A 357 -1.90 -46.43 3.99
N THR A 358 -0.76 -46.16 3.37
CA THR A 358 0.42 -47.06 3.54
C THR A 358 1.14 -46.77 4.85
N LEU A 359 1.97 -47.68 5.34
CA LEU A 359 2.80 -47.46 6.53
C LEU A 359 3.72 -46.26 6.34
N ALA A 360 4.29 -46.06 5.14
CA ALA A 360 5.09 -44.91 4.79
C ALA A 360 4.27 -43.62 4.87
N TYR A 361 3.00 -43.65 4.46
CA TYR A 361 2.10 -42.51 4.57
C TYR A 361 1.88 -42.11 6.05
N GLU A 362 1.59 -43.06 6.92
CA GLU A 362 1.37 -42.76 8.34
C GLU A 362 2.64 -42.28 9.04
N GLN A 363 3.82 -42.78 8.65
CA GLN A 363 5.09 -42.32 9.16
C GLN A 363 5.36 -40.83 8.73
N VAL A 364 5.18 -40.52 7.44
CA VAL A 364 5.34 -39.15 6.91
C VAL A 364 4.32 -38.22 7.55
N ARG A 365 3.08 -38.65 7.65
CA ARG A 365 1.98 -37.88 8.29
C ARG A 365 2.29 -37.59 9.75
N ARG A 366 2.81 -38.54 10.51
CA ARG A 366 3.21 -38.34 11.90
C ARG A 366 4.36 -37.35 12.01
N ALA A 367 5.41 -37.48 11.20
CA ALA A 367 6.55 -36.57 11.20
C ALA A 367 6.13 -35.13 10.82
N ALA A 368 5.30 -34.98 9.79
CA ALA A 368 4.78 -33.66 9.37
C ALA A 368 3.88 -33.05 10.44
N ARG A 369 3.08 -33.82 11.16
CA ARG A 369 2.27 -33.37 12.29
C ARG A 369 3.12 -32.88 13.45
N GLU A 370 4.16 -33.61 13.83
CA GLU A 370 5.09 -33.25 14.91
C GLU A 370 5.84 -31.94 14.57
N GLU A 371 6.32 -31.83 13.32
CA GLU A 371 6.97 -30.60 12.85
C GLU A 371 6.00 -29.38 12.85
N GLY A 372 4.76 -29.59 12.36
CA GLY A 372 3.72 -28.58 12.37
C GLY A 372 3.36 -28.10 13.80
N LEU A 373 3.27 -29.01 14.76
CA LEU A 373 3.06 -28.65 16.17
C LEU A 373 4.24 -27.84 16.73
N GLY A 374 5.47 -28.20 16.37
CA GLY A 374 6.65 -27.42 16.75
C GLY A 374 6.63 -26.00 16.21
N GLU A 375 6.16 -25.81 14.97
CA GLU A 375 5.99 -24.48 14.38
C GLU A 375 4.89 -23.67 15.08
N GLU A 376 3.73 -24.27 15.35
CA GLU A 376 2.66 -23.60 16.10
C GLU A 376 3.11 -23.20 17.51
N MET A 377 3.96 -23.98 18.15
CA MET A 377 4.55 -23.65 19.45
C MET A 377 5.49 -22.44 19.35
N ARG A 378 6.32 -22.37 18.32
CA ARG A 378 7.16 -21.19 18.04
C ARG A 378 6.31 -19.93 17.77
N VAL A 379 5.22 -20.08 17.03
CA VAL A 379 4.26 -18.97 16.78
C VAL A 379 3.64 -18.50 18.09
N LEU A 380 3.23 -19.42 18.97
CA LEU A 380 2.72 -19.04 20.29
C LEU A 380 3.80 -18.31 21.12
N TYR A 381 5.05 -18.79 21.10
CA TYR A 381 6.16 -18.12 21.77
C TYR A 381 6.33 -16.66 21.27
N VAL A 382 6.30 -16.46 19.97
CA VAL A 382 6.35 -15.11 19.38
C VAL A 382 5.20 -14.24 19.89
N ALA A 383 3.99 -14.78 19.99
CA ALA A 383 2.83 -14.02 20.47
C ALA A 383 3.02 -13.58 21.94
N LEU A 384 3.42 -14.51 22.81
CA LEU A 384 3.54 -14.21 24.24
C LEU A 384 4.68 -13.22 24.51
N THR A 385 5.76 -13.26 23.72
CA THR A 385 6.91 -12.35 23.85
C THR A 385 6.64 -10.92 23.33
N ARG A 386 5.43 -10.62 22.80
CA ARG A 386 5.04 -9.25 22.41
C ARG A 386 4.63 -8.39 23.61
N ALA A 387 4.26 -9.00 24.73
CA ALA A 387 3.80 -8.30 25.91
C ALA A 387 4.97 -7.69 26.71
N LYS A 388 4.81 -6.42 27.11
CA LYS A 388 5.75 -5.71 27.98
C LYS A 388 5.32 -5.82 29.46
N ASP A 389 4.08 -5.49 29.76
CA ASP A 389 3.61 -5.25 31.12
C ASP A 389 2.51 -6.22 31.56
N ARG A 390 1.60 -6.57 30.66
CA ARG A 390 0.52 -7.51 30.96
C ARG A 390 0.26 -8.43 29.79
N LEU A 391 0.20 -9.71 30.05
CA LEU A 391 -0.18 -10.75 29.09
C LEU A 391 -1.54 -11.32 29.47
N ILE A 392 -2.50 -11.29 28.55
CA ILE A 392 -3.86 -11.81 28.77
C ILE A 392 -4.14 -12.85 27.69
N LEU A 393 -4.37 -14.09 28.13
CA LEU A 393 -4.60 -15.25 27.30
C LEU A 393 -6.08 -15.61 27.38
N THR A 394 -6.81 -15.60 26.25
CA THR A 394 -8.22 -15.93 26.25
C THR A 394 -8.48 -17.27 25.59
N LEU A 395 -9.19 -18.10 26.31
CA LEU A 395 -9.59 -19.44 25.88
C LEU A 395 -11.12 -19.55 25.94
N PRO A 396 -11.80 -19.30 24.81
CA PRO A 396 -13.26 -19.49 24.75
C PRO A 396 -13.62 -20.98 24.93
N VAL A 397 -14.58 -21.21 25.81
CA VAL A 397 -15.11 -22.54 26.14
C VAL A 397 -16.64 -22.54 26.03
N THR A 398 -17.25 -23.69 25.82
CA THR A 398 -18.71 -23.80 25.70
C THR A 398 -19.41 -23.97 27.06
N GLU A 399 -18.64 -24.31 28.08
CA GLU A 399 -19.11 -24.58 29.42
C GLU A 399 -19.41 -23.29 30.18
N GLU A 400 -20.49 -23.28 30.97
CA GLU A 400 -20.79 -22.19 31.87
C GLU A 400 -19.69 -22.08 32.96
N PRO A 401 -19.39 -20.88 33.46
CA PRO A 401 -18.40 -20.69 34.53
C PRO A 401 -18.67 -21.58 35.72
N LEU A 402 -17.62 -22.18 36.27
CA LEU A 402 -17.78 -22.97 37.52
C LEU A 402 -18.38 -22.09 38.63
N PRO A 403 -19.39 -22.58 39.36
CA PRO A 403 -19.98 -21.82 40.45
C PRO A 403 -18.91 -21.38 41.48
N ALA A 404 -19.11 -20.25 42.12
CA ALA A 404 -18.25 -19.80 43.18
C ALA A 404 -18.20 -20.87 44.28
N ALA A 405 -17.15 -20.92 45.08
CA ALA A 405 -16.74 -21.99 46.01
C ALA A 405 -17.78 -22.55 47.00
N THR A 406 -19.06 -22.20 46.89
CA THR A 406 -20.15 -22.66 47.76
C THR A 406 -20.65 -24.06 47.46
N GLU A 407 -20.33 -24.62 46.29
CA GLU A 407 -20.64 -26.02 45.93
C GLU A 407 -19.42 -26.74 45.38
N PRO A 408 -18.49 -27.21 46.19
CA PRO A 408 -17.21 -27.75 45.76
C PRO A 408 -17.28 -29.08 44.98
N ASN A 409 -18.45 -29.76 44.94
CA ASN A 409 -18.61 -31.09 44.37
C ASN A 409 -19.48 -31.18 43.11
N ALA A 410 -19.90 -30.05 42.52
CA ALA A 410 -20.66 -30.07 41.28
C ALA A 410 -19.70 -30.26 40.11
N LYS A 411 -19.50 -31.53 39.67
CA LYS A 411 -18.74 -31.84 38.47
C LYS A 411 -19.55 -31.50 37.22
N SER A 412 -18.95 -30.75 36.30
CA SER A 412 -19.49 -30.52 34.96
C SER A 412 -18.73 -31.38 33.95
N LYS A 413 -19.45 -32.19 33.17
CA LYS A 413 -18.82 -33.06 32.16
C LYS A 413 -17.92 -32.32 31.16
N GLY A 414 -18.24 -31.05 30.87
CA GLY A 414 -17.45 -30.23 29.97
C GLY A 414 -16.13 -29.78 30.60
N TRP A 415 -16.18 -29.28 31.86
CA TRP A 415 -14.98 -28.90 32.59
C TRP A 415 -14.10 -30.10 32.94
N GLU A 416 -14.71 -31.24 33.32
CA GLU A 416 -14.00 -32.47 33.50
C GLU A 416 -13.18 -32.85 32.27
N LYS A 417 -13.83 -32.91 31.11
CA LYS A 417 -13.15 -33.22 29.83
C LYS A 417 -12.05 -32.23 29.47
N LEU A 418 -12.29 -30.93 29.71
CA LEU A 418 -11.32 -29.86 29.38
C LEU A 418 -10.05 -30.02 30.27
N ALA A 419 -10.26 -30.16 31.58
CA ALA A 419 -9.18 -30.32 32.54
C ALA A 419 -8.44 -31.64 32.38
N ASP A 420 -9.14 -32.75 32.15
CA ASP A 420 -8.57 -34.08 31.89
C ASP A 420 -7.69 -34.06 30.61
N ASN A 421 -8.18 -33.46 29.53
CA ASN A 421 -7.40 -33.26 28.32
C ASN A 421 -6.11 -32.47 28.60
N ALA A 422 -6.18 -31.41 29.41
CA ALA A 422 -5.03 -30.54 29.74
C ALA A 422 -3.98 -31.35 30.56
N VAL A 423 -4.43 -32.19 31.51
CA VAL A 423 -3.57 -33.10 32.29
C VAL A 423 -2.88 -34.11 31.35
N HIS A 424 -3.61 -34.73 30.43
CA HIS A 424 -3.03 -35.70 29.49
C HIS A 424 -2.05 -35.07 28.50
N VAL A 425 -2.30 -33.79 28.06
CA VAL A 425 -1.31 -33.04 27.26
C VAL A 425 -0.06 -32.76 28.11
N ARG A 426 -0.21 -32.38 29.36
CA ARG A 426 0.90 -32.16 30.28
C ARG A 426 1.76 -33.38 30.54
N MET A 427 1.13 -34.53 30.67
CA MET A 427 1.81 -35.85 30.86
C MET A 427 2.43 -36.40 29.57
N GLY A 428 2.21 -35.72 28.43
CA GLY A 428 2.68 -36.18 27.11
C GLY A 428 1.91 -37.38 26.54
N ASN A 429 0.80 -37.79 27.16
CA ASN A 429 -0.03 -38.92 26.74
C ASN A 429 -1.00 -38.57 25.59
N ARG A 430 -1.17 -37.28 25.31
CA ARG A 430 -2.06 -36.74 24.28
C ARG A 430 -1.42 -35.57 23.55
N LEU A 431 -1.58 -35.52 22.22
CA LEU A 431 -1.19 -34.34 21.44
C LEU A 431 -2.27 -33.27 21.58
N PRO A 432 -1.87 -32.00 21.70
CA PRO A 432 -2.81 -30.87 21.76
C PRO A 432 -3.49 -30.65 20.42
N LEU A 433 -4.70 -30.11 20.47
CA LEU A 433 -5.49 -29.75 19.30
C LEU A 433 -5.52 -28.23 19.07
N SER A 434 -5.12 -27.43 20.07
CA SER A 434 -5.12 -25.97 20.00
C SER A 434 -4.00 -25.39 20.87
N PRO A 435 -3.59 -24.12 20.64
CA PRO A 435 -2.66 -23.43 21.52
C PRO A 435 -3.16 -23.31 22.97
N GLY A 436 -4.48 -23.20 23.14
CA GLY A 436 -5.10 -23.13 24.47
C GLY A 436 -4.91 -24.38 25.31
N GLU A 437 -4.86 -25.55 24.69
CA GLU A 437 -4.56 -26.80 25.42
C GLU A 437 -3.13 -26.84 25.98
N TRP A 438 -2.14 -26.24 25.31
CA TRP A 438 -0.80 -26.08 25.88
C TRP A 438 -0.79 -25.13 27.08
N VAL A 439 -1.44 -23.96 26.91
CA VAL A 439 -1.51 -22.96 27.98
C VAL A 439 -2.24 -23.52 29.20
N LEU A 440 -3.35 -24.22 28.99
CA LEU A 440 -4.10 -24.84 30.06
C LEU A 440 -3.30 -25.98 30.73
N ALA A 441 -2.59 -26.80 29.95
CA ALA A 441 -1.70 -27.85 30.46
C ALA A 441 -0.59 -27.28 31.35
N ALA A 442 -0.02 -26.12 30.99
CA ALA A 442 0.92 -25.41 31.85
C ALA A 442 0.25 -24.87 33.11
N ALA A 443 -0.93 -24.29 32.98
CA ALA A 443 -1.71 -23.75 34.10
C ALA A 443 -2.12 -24.82 35.13
N MET A 444 -2.34 -26.07 34.69
CA MET A 444 -2.65 -27.19 35.60
C MET A 444 -1.51 -27.46 36.61
N GLY A 445 -0.28 -27.03 36.35
CA GLY A 445 0.82 -27.07 37.33
C GLY A 445 0.87 -25.88 38.28
N HIS A 446 -0.06 -24.93 38.21
CA HIS A 446 -0.09 -23.73 39.01
C HIS A 446 -1.18 -23.79 40.10
N LYS A 447 -0.94 -23.24 41.28
CA LYS A 447 -1.91 -23.22 42.40
C LYS A 447 -3.26 -22.61 42.03
N SER A 448 -3.29 -21.61 41.14
CA SER A 448 -4.56 -20.99 40.70
C SER A 448 -5.51 -21.96 39.99
N SER A 449 -5.04 -23.15 39.59
CA SER A 449 -5.83 -24.20 38.93
C SER A 449 -6.55 -25.16 39.86
N GLU A 450 -6.50 -24.98 41.18
CA GLU A 450 -7.15 -25.86 42.16
C GLU A 450 -8.64 -26.14 41.85
N ARG A 451 -9.37 -25.13 41.37
CA ARG A 451 -10.77 -25.27 40.96
C ARG A 451 -10.92 -26.17 39.70
N LEU A 452 -9.96 -26.21 38.81
CA LEU A 452 -9.98 -27.13 37.68
C LEU A 452 -9.64 -28.55 38.10
N TRP A 453 -8.72 -28.72 39.05
CA TRP A 453 -8.39 -30.02 39.61
C TRP A 453 -9.58 -30.66 40.34
N SER A 454 -10.48 -29.91 40.96
CA SER A 454 -11.70 -30.44 41.56
C SER A 454 -12.66 -31.06 40.53
N GLN A 455 -12.49 -30.81 39.27
CA GLN A 455 -13.31 -31.38 38.18
C GLN A 455 -12.77 -32.71 37.64
N VAL A 456 -11.51 -33.06 37.91
CA VAL A 456 -10.83 -34.27 37.39
C VAL A 456 -10.81 -35.34 38.48
N ASP A 457 -10.84 -36.62 38.09
CA ASP A 457 -10.73 -37.74 39.01
C ASP A 457 -9.27 -38.05 39.47
N LEU A 458 -8.30 -37.39 38.82
CA LEU A 458 -6.88 -37.48 39.17
C LEU A 458 -6.50 -36.35 40.14
N CYS A 459 -5.66 -36.65 41.14
CA CYS A 459 -5.02 -35.58 41.91
C CYS A 459 -3.68 -35.16 41.27
N PRO A 460 -3.17 -33.95 41.58
CA PRO A 460 -1.90 -33.46 41.01
C PRO A 460 -0.75 -34.41 41.23
N ALA A 461 -0.67 -35.09 42.39
CA ALA A 461 0.39 -36.04 42.69
C ALA A 461 0.34 -37.29 41.82
N ASP A 462 -0.84 -37.82 41.47
CA ASP A 462 -1.03 -38.94 40.55
C ASP A 462 -0.59 -38.61 39.12
N ALA A 463 -0.70 -37.33 38.73
CA ALA A 463 -0.20 -36.80 37.49
C ALA A 463 1.32 -36.44 37.53
N GLY A 464 1.99 -36.73 38.65
CA GLY A 464 3.39 -36.38 38.87
C GLY A 464 3.67 -34.90 38.97
N LEU A 465 2.66 -34.09 39.35
CA LEU A 465 2.73 -32.62 39.45
C LEU A 465 2.73 -32.14 40.89
N THR A 466 3.61 -31.19 41.16
CA THR A 466 3.54 -30.37 42.36
C THR A 466 3.05 -28.98 41.97
N LEU A 467 1.95 -28.55 42.58
CA LEU A 467 1.40 -27.19 42.27
C LEU A 467 2.34 -26.12 42.81
N THR A 468 2.69 -25.20 41.96
CA THR A 468 3.61 -24.11 42.21
C THR A 468 2.96 -22.74 42.04
N ASP A 469 3.48 -21.72 42.71
CA ASP A 469 3.19 -20.30 42.50
C ASP A 469 4.48 -19.53 42.10
N ALA A 470 5.47 -20.25 41.52
CA ALA A 470 6.76 -19.69 41.14
C ALA A 470 6.66 -18.62 40.03
N TRP A 471 5.54 -18.54 39.34
CA TRP A 471 5.28 -17.51 38.32
C TRP A 471 3.85 -16.94 38.50
N PRO A 472 3.65 -15.64 38.15
CA PRO A 472 2.35 -15.02 38.37
C PRO A 472 1.35 -15.49 37.30
N LEU A 473 0.29 -16.19 37.74
CA LEU A 473 -0.84 -16.57 36.92
C LEU A 473 -2.14 -16.23 37.68
N GLU A 474 -2.98 -15.43 37.03
CA GLU A 474 -4.36 -15.20 37.49
C GLU A 474 -5.30 -15.99 36.55
N LEU A 475 -5.95 -17.03 37.12
CA LEU A 475 -6.93 -17.82 36.37
C LEU A 475 -8.31 -17.22 36.60
N ARG A 476 -8.97 -16.78 35.51
CA ARG A 476 -10.32 -16.24 35.52
C ARG A 476 -11.27 -17.14 34.73
N MET A 477 -12.51 -17.23 35.21
CA MET A 477 -13.61 -17.92 34.55
C MET A 477 -14.77 -16.95 34.48
N GLU A 478 -15.07 -16.47 33.28
CA GLU A 478 -16.09 -15.45 33.09
C GLU A 478 -17.00 -15.79 31.93
N LYS A 479 -18.23 -15.28 31.98
CA LYS A 479 -19.18 -15.43 30.87
C LYS A 479 -18.94 -14.32 29.85
N ALA A 480 -18.90 -14.69 28.57
CA ALA A 480 -18.87 -13.70 27.52
C ALA A 480 -20.13 -12.81 27.61
N PRO A 481 -19.97 -11.49 27.57
CA PRO A 481 -21.13 -10.62 27.45
C PRO A 481 -21.86 -10.94 26.13
N PRO A 482 -23.20 -10.79 26.08
CA PRO A 482 -23.90 -10.83 24.80
C PRO A 482 -23.23 -9.80 23.88
N ALA A 483 -23.00 -10.18 22.61
CA ALA A 483 -22.50 -9.24 21.63
C ALA A 483 -23.44 -8.02 21.65
N ARG A 484 -22.93 -6.88 22.10
CA ARG A 484 -23.58 -5.62 21.80
C ARG A 484 -23.34 -5.42 20.31
N THR A 485 -24.32 -5.79 19.50
CA THR A 485 -24.47 -5.16 18.20
C THR A 485 -24.46 -3.68 18.50
N ALA A 486 -23.51 -2.94 17.92
CA ALA A 486 -23.62 -1.49 17.87
C ALA A 486 -25.09 -1.25 17.50
N GLU A 487 -25.87 -0.71 18.44
CA GLU A 487 -27.19 -0.22 18.09
C GLU A 487 -26.91 0.61 16.86
N VAL A 488 -27.43 0.17 15.71
CA VAL A 488 -27.49 1.03 14.53
C VAL A 488 -28.00 2.32 15.12
N ARG A 489 -27.11 3.32 15.22
CA ARG A 489 -27.50 4.64 15.69
C ARG A 489 -28.75 4.89 14.89
N GLN A 490 -29.93 4.77 15.53
CA GLN A 490 -31.13 5.33 14.97
C GLN A 490 -30.66 6.69 14.52
N GLU A 491 -30.79 6.96 13.23
CA GLU A 491 -30.56 8.30 12.72
C GLU A 491 -31.25 9.18 13.72
N ILE A 492 -30.45 9.78 14.61
CA ILE A 492 -30.94 10.88 15.38
C ILE A 492 -31.25 11.83 14.25
N GLU A 493 -32.55 12.04 13.97
CA GLU A 493 -33.02 13.30 13.43
C GLU A 493 -32.62 14.35 14.45
N ALA A 494 -31.31 14.57 14.57
CA ALA A 494 -30.74 15.73 15.22
C ALA A 494 -31.28 16.86 14.34
N ALA A 495 -32.17 17.64 14.90
CA ALA A 495 -32.61 18.87 14.28
C ALA A 495 -31.33 19.53 13.78
N ALA A 496 -31.16 19.58 12.45
CA ALA A 496 -29.93 20.04 11.82
C ALA A 496 -29.61 21.41 12.42
N ASP A 497 -28.51 21.53 13.14
CA ASP A 497 -28.08 22.79 13.68
C ASP A 497 -27.81 23.73 12.49
N PRO A 498 -28.66 24.76 12.25
CA PRO A 498 -28.53 25.63 11.11
C PRO A 498 -27.19 26.35 11.07
N GLU A 499 -26.59 26.60 12.24
CA GLU A 499 -25.30 27.29 12.36
C GLU A 499 -24.16 26.35 11.97
N LEU A 500 -24.18 25.08 12.42
CA LEU A 500 -23.23 24.07 11.98
C LEU A 500 -23.33 23.83 10.47
N PHE A 501 -24.56 23.76 9.93
CA PHE A 501 -24.76 23.62 8.49
C PHE A 501 -24.17 24.80 7.71
N ARG A 502 -24.37 26.05 8.21
CA ARG A 502 -23.79 27.25 7.59
C ARG A 502 -22.24 27.19 7.63
N GLN A 503 -21.65 26.84 8.76
CA GLN A 503 -20.19 26.71 8.90
C GLN A 503 -19.61 25.64 7.97
N LEU A 504 -20.29 24.49 7.85
CA LEU A 504 -19.90 23.44 6.90
C LEU A 504 -20.05 23.92 5.46
N ALA A 505 -21.16 24.59 5.12
CA ALA A 505 -21.39 25.14 3.77
C ALA A 505 -20.31 26.19 3.40
N GLU A 506 -19.96 27.08 4.34
CA GLU A 506 -18.86 28.03 4.15
C GLU A 506 -17.51 27.33 4.00
N GLY A 507 -17.26 26.28 4.80
CA GLY A 507 -16.06 25.43 4.68
C GLY A 507 -15.97 24.70 3.33
N PHE A 508 -17.08 24.18 2.83
CA PHE A 508 -17.14 23.53 1.51
C PHE A 508 -17.11 24.53 0.34
N ALA A 509 -17.58 25.76 0.54
CA ALA A 509 -17.48 26.82 -0.45
C ALA A 509 -16.09 27.49 -0.47
N TRP A 510 -15.26 27.23 0.53
CA TRP A 510 -13.90 27.76 0.57
C TRP A 510 -13.09 27.27 -0.62
N ARG A 511 -12.52 28.21 -1.36
CA ARG A 511 -11.57 27.92 -2.44
C ARG A 511 -10.20 28.39 -2.03
N TYR A 512 -9.21 27.61 -2.36
CA TYR A 512 -7.82 27.97 -2.09
C TYR A 512 -7.48 29.29 -2.80
N PRO A 513 -7.06 30.33 -2.07
CA PRO A 513 -6.84 31.67 -2.67
C PRO A 513 -5.79 31.69 -3.78
N HIS A 514 -4.94 30.66 -3.82
CA HIS A 514 -3.85 30.54 -4.78
C HIS A 514 -4.07 29.37 -5.76
N GLU A 515 -5.32 29.04 -6.08
CA GLU A 515 -5.65 27.91 -6.97
C GLU A 515 -4.92 28.01 -8.32
N ALA A 516 -4.81 29.21 -8.90
CA ALA A 516 -4.06 29.42 -10.14
C ALA A 516 -2.58 28.99 -10.02
N ARG A 517 -1.97 29.16 -8.85
CA ARG A 517 -0.59 28.74 -8.59
C ARG A 517 -0.43 27.22 -8.52
N THR A 518 -1.45 26.48 -8.09
CA THR A 518 -1.39 25.01 -8.01
C THR A 518 -1.38 24.35 -9.39
N ARG A 519 -1.83 25.06 -10.41
CA ARG A 519 -1.84 24.58 -11.81
C ARG A 519 -0.51 24.82 -12.53
N LEU A 520 0.38 25.60 -11.95
CA LEU A 520 1.69 25.87 -12.52
C LEU A 520 2.61 24.65 -12.33
N ALA A 521 3.21 24.21 -13.41
CA ALA A 521 4.29 23.25 -13.32
C ALA A 521 5.51 23.88 -12.64
N ALA A 522 6.04 23.26 -11.59
CA ALA A 522 7.24 23.72 -10.91
C ALA A 522 8.47 23.75 -11.84
N LYS A 523 8.50 22.86 -12.83
CA LYS A 523 9.57 22.70 -13.79
C LYS A 523 9.01 22.30 -15.15
N VAL A 524 9.49 22.92 -16.22
CA VAL A 524 9.04 22.65 -17.59
C VAL A 524 10.25 22.53 -18.52
N SER A 525 10.21 21.62 -19.49
CA SER A 525 11.22 21.58 -20.57
C SER A 525 10.88 22.65 -21.62
N VAL A 526 11.89 23.29 -22.20
CA VAL A 526 11.67 24.28 -23.27
C VAL A 526 10.97 23.65 -24.47
N THR A 527 11.31 22.42 -24.82
CA THR A 527 10.67 21.64 -25.88
C THR A 527 9.18 21.39 -25.60
N GLY A 528 8.82 21.04 -24.36
CA GLY A 528 7.43 20.83 -23.95
C GLY A 528 6.58 22.11 -23.92
N LEU A 529 7.19 23.31 -23.80
CA LEU A 529 6.51 24.58 -23.88
C LEU A 529 6.18 24.99 -25.33
N VAL A 530 7.07 24.65 -26.26
CA VAL A 530 6.96 25.09 -27.67
C VAL A 530 6.05 24.16 -28.48
N HIS A 531 5.97 22.87 -28.13
CA HIS A 531 5.19 21.86 -28.87
C HIS A 531 3.89 21.46 -28.17
N ARG A 532 3.31 22.33 -27.34
CA ARG A 532 2.04 22.06 -26.63
C ARG A 532 0.86 21.75 -27.56
N ASP A 533 0.87 22.29 -28.79
CA ASP A 533 -0.23 22.19 -29.76
C ASP A 533 0.03 21.17 -30.89
N GLU A 534 1.16 20.49 -30.91
CA GLU A 534 1.37 19.41 -31.88
C GLU A 534 0.61 18.17 -31.42
N GLU A 535 -0.42 17.77 -32.18
CA GLU A 535 -1.11 16.47 -32.02
C GLU A 535 -0.06 15.36 -31.89
N VAL A 536 -0.18 14.56 -30.82
CA VAL A 536 0.61 13.35 -30.63
C VAL A 536 0.42 12.48 -31.87
N GLN A 537 1.38 12.52 -32.81
CA GLN A 537 1.40 11.58 -33.92
C GLN A 537 1.54 10.19 -33.30
N MET A 538 0.46 9.39 -33.36
CA MET A 538 0.51 8.01 -32.93
C MET A 538 1.65 7.32 -33.69
N GLU A 539 2.64 6.82 -32.96
CA GLU A 539 3.69 5.97 -33.52
C GLU A 539 3.04 4.81 -34.29
N ARG A 540 3.43 4.67 -35.51
CA ARG A 540 2.95 3.53 -36.34
C ARG A 540 3.44 2.23 -35.70
N PRO A 541 2.59 1.20 -35.60
CA PRO A 541 2.99 -0.09 -35.08
C PRO A 541 4.26 -0.61 -35.74
N ALA A 542 5.19 -1.19 -34.98
CA ALA A 542 6.52 -1.63 -35.47
C ALA A 542 6.49 -2.52 -36.69
N PHE A 543 5.39 -3.28 -36.93
CA PHE A 543 5.24 -4.15 -38.12
C PHE A 543 4.91 -3.39 -39.43
N LEU A 544 4.66 -2.08 -39.36
CA LEU A 544 4.44 -1.23 -40.54
C LEU A 544 5.65 -0.32 -40.87
N GLN A 545 6.71 -0.40 -40.06
CA GLN A 545 7.96 0.32 -40.34
C GLN A 545 8.70 -0.41 -41.45
N LYS A 546 8.93 0.29 -42.55
CA LYS A 546 9.86 -0.19 -43.62
C LYS A 546 11.29 -0.01 -43.09
N ASP A 547 12.23 -0.85 -43.57
CA ASP A 547 13.66 -0.93 -43.23
C ASP A 547 14.49 0.35 -43.51
N SER A 548 13.93 1.56 -43.39
CA SER A 548 14.63 2.83 -43.54
C SER A 548 14.39 3.74 -42.35
N MET A 549 15.48 4.27 -41.77
CA MET A 549 15.43 5.23 -40.67
C MET A 549 14.54 6.43 -41.01
N THR A 550 13.73 6.84 -40.04
CA THR A 550 12.89 8.03 -40.11
C THR A 550 13.73 9.30 -40.11
N GLY A 551 13.17 10.44 -40.56
CA GLY A 551 13.86 11.74 -40.49
C GLY A 551 14.29 12.13 -39.09
N ALA A 552 13.50 11.80 -38.07
CA ALA A 552 13.82 12.04 -36.65
C ALA A 552 15.02 11.20 -36.17
N GLU A 553 15.11 9.94 -36.54
CA GLU A 553 16.23 9.07 -36.20
C GLU A 553 17.54 9.55 -36.86
N LYS A 554 17.49 10.00 -38.10
CA LYS A 554 18.65 10.62 -38.81
C LYS A 554 19.09 11.89 -38.09
N GLY A 555 18.14 12.68 -37.57
CA GLY A 555 18.43 13.87 -36.76
C GLY A 555 19.21 13.52 -35.52
N THR A 556 18.71 12.55 -34.75
CA THR A 556 19.37 12.08 -33.53
C THR A 556 20.80 11.59 -33.76
N VAL A 557 21.02 10.89 -34.88
CA VAL A 557 22.37 10.43 -35.26
C VAL A 557 23.31 11.58 -35.57
N THR A 558 22.83 12.62 -36.28
CA THR A 558 23.64 13.81 -36.63
C THR A 558 24.01 14.59 -35.38
N HIS A 559 23.07 14.81 -34.43
CA HIS A 559 23.34 15.46 -33.16
C HIS A 559 24.37 14.67 -32.34
N ALA A 560 24.19 13.35 -32.18
CA ALA A 560 25.13 12.50 -31.47
C ALA A 560 26.54 12.52 -32.06
N PHE A 561 26.65 12.54 -33.40
CA PHE A 561 27.93 12.66 -34.06
C PHE A 561 28.62 14.00 -33.71
N LEU A 562 27.92 15.13 -33.87
CA LEU A 562 28.50 16.46 -33.61
C LEU A 562 28.81 16.69 -32.15
N GLN A 563 28.05 16.08 -31.25
CA GLN A 563 28.31 16.13 -29.80
C GLN A 563 29.71 15.63 -29.42
N HIS A 564 30.13 14.53 -30.07
CA HIS A 564 31.38 13.83 -29.72
C HIS A 564 32.50 14.03 -30.72
N ALA A 565 32.27 14.76 -31.84
CA ALA A 565 33.23 14.94 -32.91
C ALA A 565 34.50 15.67 -32.47
N ASP A 566 35.65 15.13 -32.86
CA ASP A 566 36.85 15.92 -33.03
C ASP A 566 36.67 16.75 -34.32
N LEU A 567 36.32 18.02 -34.12
CA LEU A 567 35.92 18.93 -35.19
C LEU A 567 37.02 19.18 -36.20
N GLU A 568 38.31 19.16 -35.77
CA GLU A 568 39.46 19.34 -36.66
C GLU A 568 39.68 18.09 -37.51
N LEU A 569 39.57 16.91 -36.93
CA LEU A 569 39.67 15.66 -37.64
C LEU A 569 38.47 15.48 -38.60
N ALA A 570 37.26 15.75 -38.14
CA ALA A 570 36.07 15.65 -38.96
C ALA A 570 36.09 16.56 -40.22
N ALA A 571 36.63 17.79 -40.08
CA ALA A 571 36.80 18.71 -41.18
C ALA A 571 37.85 18.26 -42.21
N ARG A 572 38.84 17.47 -41.79
CA ARG A 572 39.92 16.95 -42.69
C ARG A 572 39.55 15.61 -43.28
N ASP A 573 38.96 14.72 -42.48
CA ASP A 573 38.61 13.36 -42.87
C ASP A 573 37.41 12.88 -42.03
N LEU A 574 36.22 13.09 -42.59
CA LEU A 574 34.95 12.76 -41.93
C LEU A 574 34.83 11.25 -41.65
N GLU A 575 35.38 10.42 -42.55
CA GLU A 575 35.34 8.97 -42.39
C GLU A 575 36.28 8.47 -41.28
N ALA A 576 37.43 9.11 -41.12
CA ALA A 576 38.34 8.79 -40.00
C ALA A 576 37.73 9.14 -38.66
N GLU A 577 37.02 10.28 -38.57
CA GLU A 577 36.31 10.67 -37.35
C GLU A 577 35.14 9.74 -37.04
N ALA A 578 34.35 9.36 -38.04
CA ALA A 578 33.25 8.41 -37.87
C ALA A 578 33.73 7.05 -37.33
N ARG A 579 34.83 6.53 -37.90
CA ARG A 579 35.48 5.30 -37.40
C ARG A 579 36.05 5.46 -35.97
N ARG A 580 36.61 6.62 -35.64
CA ARG A 580 37.10 6.90 -34.29
C ARG A 580 35.98 6.83 -33.27
N GLN A 581 34.83 7.43 -33.59
CA GLN A 581 33.67 7.41 -32.70
C GLN A 581 33.08 5.99 -32.57
N GLU A 582 33.01 5.20 -33.63
CA GLU A 582 32.63 3.79 -33.61
C GLU A 582 33.57 2.97 -32.70
N GLN A 583 34.88 3.12 -32.85
CA GLN A 583 35.88 2.42 -32.04
C GLN A 583 35.83 2.77 -30.57
N LEU A 584 35.49 4.01 -30.23
CA LEU A 584 35.29 4.46 -28.86
C LEU A 584 33.91 4.09 -28.29
N GLY A 585 33.03 3.49 -29.11
CA GLY A 585 31.68 3.11 -28.69
C GLY A 585 30.76 4.31 -28.46
N LEU A 586 31.08 5.49 -28.99
CA LEU A 586 30.27 6.71 -28.85
C LEU A 586 29.06 6.70 -29.82
N ILE A 587 29.23 6.07 -30.99
CA ILE A 587 28.16 5.85 -31.97
C ILE A 587 28.20 4.39 -32.40
N VAL A 588 27.03 3.79 -32.56
CA VAL A 588 26.94 2.41 -33.09
C VAL A 588 27.14 2.38 -34.59
N ARG A 589 27.67 1.27 -35.12
CA ARG A 589 28.01 1.10 -36.53
C ARG A 589 26.87 1.44 -37.48
N GLU A 590 25.67 0.99 -37.18
CA GLU A 590 24.47 1.24 -37.97
C GLU A 590 24.19 2.75 -38.13
N ASN A 591 24.43 3.53 -37.10
CA ASN A 591 24.29 4.98 -37.11
C ASN A 591 25.38 5.66 -37.97
N VAL A 592 26.62 5.14 -37.96
CA VAL A 592 27.72 5.62 -38.79
C VAL A 592 27.38 5.43 -40.30
N GLU A 593 26.77 4.30 -40.65
CA GLU A 593 26.36 4.01 -42.06
C GLU A 593 25.25 4.97 -42.52
N ASN A 594 24.43 5.49 -41.60
CA ASN A 594 23.31 6.38 -41.87
C ASN A 594 23.59 7.89 -41.72
N LEU A 595 24.85 8.30 -41.49
CA LEU A 595 25.24 9.70 -41.47
C LEU A 595 25.02 10.38 -42.83
N ASP A 596 24.42 11.58 -42.84
CA ASP A 596 24.31 12.41 -44.04
C ASP A 596 25.64 13.13 -44.29
N ARG A 597 26.57 12.40 -44.91
CA ARG A 597 27.93 12.90 -45.20
C ARG A 597 27.94 14.19 -46.01
N PRO A 598 27.18 14.33 -47.11
CA PRO A 598 27.17 15.57 -47.88
C PRO A 598 26.68 16.78 -47.10
N ALA A 599 25.76 16.58 -46.14
CA ALA A 599 25.28 17.66 -45.27
C ALA A 599 26.32 18.04 -44.22
N LEU A 600 27.05 17.08 -43.64
CA LEU A 600 28.16 17.30 -42.72
C LEU A 600 29.34 17.96 -43.39
N GLU A 601 29.72 17.56 -44.62
CA GLU A 601 30.79 18.20 -45.38
C GLU A 601 30.48 19.68 -45.60
N ARG A 602 29.26 20.03 -46.05
CA ARG A 602 28.81 21.43 -46.17
C ARG A 602 28.88 22.20 -44.86
N PHE A 603 28.59 21.55 -43.75
CA PHE A 603 28.70 22.16 -42.42
C PHE A 603 30.15 22.53 -42.11
N PHE A 604 31.09 21.63 -42.33
CA PHE A 604 32.52 21.87 -42.06
C PHE A 604 33.17 22.88 -43.02
N GLU A 605 32.60 23.07 -44.20
CA GLU A 605 33.02 24.12 -45.15
C GLU A 605 32.38 25.49 -44.82
N GLY A 606 31.33 25.51 -44.01
CA GLY A 606 30.47 26.66 -43.76
C GLY A 606 31.09 27.75 -42.86
N GLU A 607 30.38 28.89 -42.84
CA GLU A 607 30.77 30.04 -42.00
C GLU A 607 30.62 29.75 -40.49
N LEU A 608 29.60 28.97 -40.09
CA LEU A 608 29.42 28.56 -38.72
C LEU A 608 30.66 27.80 -38.20
N PHE A 609 31.20 26.87 -38.97
CA PHE A 609 32.37 26.12 -38.56
C PHE A 609 33.59 27.03 -38.37
N ARG A 610 33.78 28.02 -39.21
CA ARG A 610 34.86 29.04 -39.00
C ARG A 610 34.68 29.83 -37.72
N ARG A 611 33.46 30.19 -37.36
CA ARG A 611 33.18 30.89 -36.10
C ARG A 611 33.36 29.97 -34.88
N ILE A 612 33.07 28.67 -34.99
CA ILE A 612 33.40 27.70 -33.93
C ILE A 612 34.86 27.74 -33.58
N GLY A 613 35.73 27.80 -34.60
CA GLY A 613 37.20 27.90 -34.42
C GLY A 613 37.69 29.26 -33.90
N GLN A 614 36.88 30.32 -33.94
CA GLN A 614 37.21 31.66 -33.45
C GLN A 614 36.67 31.90 -32.02
N ALA A 615 35.77 31.06 -31.52
CA ALA A 615 35.22 31.19 -30.19
C ALA A 615 36.25 30.83 -29.10
N GLU A 616 36.26 31.55 -28.00
CA GLU A 616 37.04 31.19 -26.82
C GLU A 616 36.66 29.81 -26.29
N GLN A 617 35.36 29.52 -26.29
CA GLN A 617 34.82 28.21 -25.89
C GLN A 617 33.63 27.84 -26.78
N ALA A 618 33.60 26.58 -27.22
CA ALA A 618 32.49 25.96 -27.92
C ALA A 618 31.85 24.90 -27.02
N LEU A 619 30.77 25.25 -26.36
CA LEU A 619 30.07 24.37 -25.41
C LEU A 619 28.98 23.59 -26.18
N ARG A 620 29.17 22.29 -26.32
CA ARG A 620 28.24 21.38 -27.01
C ARG A 620 27.29 20.75 -26.02
N GLU A 621 26.03 20.53 -26.41
CA GLU A 621 24.98 19.98 -25.54
C GLU A 621 24.92 20.69 -24.18
N TYR A 622 24.88 22.01 -24.25
CA TYR A 622 24.95 22.84 -23.04
C TYR A 622 23.64 22.79 -22.25
N ALA A 623 23.62 22.01 -21.18
CA ALA A 623 22.46 21.87 -20.30
C ALA A 623 22.30 23.07 -19.37
N PHE A 624 21.10 23.62 -19.28
CA PHE A 624 20.81 24.74 -18.40
C PHE A 624 19.46 24.56 -17.65
N ILE A 625 19.41 25.18 -16.50
CA ILE A 625 18.19 25.39 -15.72
C ILE A 625 18.13 26.86 -15.36
N SER A 626 16.99 27.50 -15.60
CA SER A 626 16.80 28.93 -15.30
C SER A 626 15.42 29.17 -14.74
N ALA A 627 15.29 30.04 -13.72
CA ALA A 627 14.01 30.48 -13.20
C ALA A 627 13.48 31.63 -14.06
N VAL A 628 12.25 31.50 -14.51
CA VAL A 628 11.53 32.57 -15.24
C VAL A 628 10.25 32.93 -14.50
N PRO A 629 9.79 34.21 -14.55
CA PRO A 629 8.51 34.56 -13.98
C PRO A 629 7.39 33.73 -14.61
N ALA A 630 6.51 33.18 -13.79
CA ALA A 630 5.39 32.37 -14.26
C ALA A 630 4.48 33.14 -15.23
N ALA A 631 4.29 34.41 -14.98
CA ALA A 631 3.50 35.32 -15.84
C ALA A 631 4.07 35.45 -17.27
N ALA A 632 5.36 35.15 -17.49
CA ALA A 632 5.97 35.17 -18.83
C ALA A 632 5.65 33.91 -19.64
N LEU A 633 5.12 32.85 -19.00
CA LEU A 633 4.73 31.57 -19.60
C LEU A 633 3.21 31.42 -19.71
N ALA A 634 2.43 32.30 -19.08
CA ALA A 634 0.97 32.31 -19.10
C ALA A 634 0.46 32.83 -20.46
N GLU A 635 -0.49 32.11 -21.06
CA GLU A 635 -1.02 32.40 -22.41
C GLU A 635 -2.20 33.38 -22.35
N THR A 636 -3.02 33.31 -21.30
CA THR A 636 -4.22 34.11 -21.14
C THR A 636 -4.07 35.15 -20.04
N ASP A 637 -4.85 36.25 -20.17
CA ASP A 637 -4.87 37.28 -19.13
C ASP A 637 -5.49 36.77 -17.82
N GLU A 638 -6.35 35.78 -17.87
CA GLU A 638 -6.91 35.10 -16.69
C GLU A 638 -5.85 34.33 -15.93
N GLU A 639 -4.96 33.60 -16.61
CA GLU A 639 -3.82 32.92 -16.01
C GLU A 639 -2.85 33.92 -15.36
N LYS A 640 -2.63 35.07 -15.96
CA LYS A 640 -1.75 36.10 -15.41
C LYS A 640 -2.32 36.79 -14.16
N ALA A 641 -3.65 36.93 -14.10
CA ALA A 641 -4.33 37.70 -13.04
C ALA A 641 -4.16 37.08 -11.63
N GLY A 642 -3.88 35.80 -11.54
CA GLY A 642 -3.66 35.07 -10.27
C GLY A 642 -2.20 34.92 -9.84
N LEU A 643 -1.23 35.44 -10.62
CA LEU A 643 0.19 35.25 -10.43
C LEU A 643 0.88 36.52 -9.94
N ASP A 644 1.83 36.39 -9.03
CA ASP A 644 2.74 37.44 -8.62
C ASP A 644 3.98 37.43 -9.53
N PRO A 645 4.19 38.49 -10.38
CA PRO A 645 5.30 38.51 -11.33
C PRO A 645 6.69 38.43 -10.69
N GLN A 646 6.82 38.76 -9.40
CA GLN A 646 8.09 38.73 -8.68
C GLN A 646 8.29 37.47 -7.84
N ALA A 647 7.21 36.92 -7.28
CA ALA A 647 7.26 35.76 -6.39
C ALA A 647 7.05 34.42 -7.12
N ASP A 648 6.18 34.41 -8.13
CA ASP A 648 5.84 33.14 -8.82
C ASP A 648 6.81 32.88 -9.97
N THR A 649 7.67 31.88 -9.79
CA THR A 649 8.67 31.48 -10.79
C THR A 649 8.52 30.02 -11.16
N VAL A 650 8.79 29.70 -12.43
CA VAL A 650 8.84 28.34 -12.97
C VAL A 650 10.26 28.05 -13.41
N LEU A 651 10.77 26.88 -13.09
CA LEU A 651 12.05 26.43 -13.57
C LEU A 651 11.91 25.91 -15.00
N ILE A 652 12.62 26.52 -15.95
CA ILE A 652 12.77 25.98 -17.29
C ILE A 652 14.10 25.26 -17.41
N GLN A 653 14.07 24.08 -18.02
CA GLN A 653 15.27 23.34 -18.37
C GLN A 653 15.34 23.13 -19.87
N GLY A 654 16.55 23.13 -20.40
CA GLY A 654 16.83 22.86 -21.79
C GLY A 654 18.27 22.43 -22.01
N VAL A 655 18.53 21.98 -23.22
CA VAL A 655 19.88 21.69 -23.69
C VAL A 655 20.03 22.41 -25.02
N ALA A 656 21.05 23.27 -25.12
CA ALA A 656 21.38 23.95 -26.36
C ALA A 656 22.46 23.15 -27.07
N ASP A 657 22.24 22.84 -28.36
CA ASP A 657 23.16 22.00 -29.14
C ASP A 657 24.57 22.57 -29.16
N LEU A 658 24.68 23.89 -29.34
CA LEU A 658 25.97 24.58 -29.34
C LEU A 658 25.86 25.99 -28.80
N VAL A 659 26.73 26.36 -27.87
CA VAL A 659 26.89 27.72 -27.34
C VAL A 659 28.34 28.17 -27.58
N LEU A 660 28.50 29.24 -28.36
CA LEU A 660 29.79 29.84 -28.68
C LEU A 660 30.01 31.02 -27.73
N VAL A 661 31.08 30.97 -26.96
CA VAL A 661 31.44 32.04 -26.04
C VAL A 661 32.67 32.78 -26.64
N PHE A 662 32.46 34.06 -26.93
CA PHE A 662 33.54 34.96 -27.38
C PHE A 662 33.97 35.90 -26.25
N ASP A 663 34.98 36.71 -26.45
CA ASP A 663 35.48 37.62 -25.42
C ASP A 663 34.41 38.60 -24.93
N ASP A 664 33.57 39.09 -25.80
CA ASP A 664 32.60 40.17 -25.57
C ASP A 664 31.12 39.75 -25.68
N HIS A 665 30.84 38.58 -26.25
CA HIS A 665 29.48 38.13 -26.48
C HIS A 665 29.31 36.61 -26.51
N VAL A 666 28.07 36.17 -26.65
CA VAL A 666 27.67 34.76 -26.76
C VAL A 666 26.77 34.57 -27.96
N GLU A 667 26.98 33.50 -28.74
CA GLU A 667 26.08 33.03 -29.78
C GLU A 667 25.49 31.67 -29.39
N ILE A 668 24.24 31.44 -29.78
CA ILE A 668 23.54 30.16 -29.52
C ILE A 668 23.14 29.56 -30.89
N VAL A 669 23.48 28.32 -31.10
CA VAL A 669 23.14 27.57 -32.32
C VAL A 669 22.38 26.34 -31.95
N ASP A 670 21.33 26.07 -32.73
CA ASP A 670 20.51 24.88 -32.60
C ASP A 670 20.43 24.17 -33.95
N TYR A 671 20.71 22.89 -33.98
CA TYR A 671 20.82 22.09 -35.21
C TYR A 671 19.44 21.55 -35.63
N LYS A 672 19.12 21.64 -36.94
CA LYS A 672 17.87 21.12 -37.49
C LYS A 672 18.10 20.28 -38.72
N THR A 673 17.54 19.08 -38.73
CA THR A 673 17.65 18.09 -39.81
C THR A 673 16.36 17.94 -40.63
N ASP A 674 15.34 18.79 -40.36
CA ASP A 674 14.03 18.77 -41.03
C ASP A 674 14.17 19.00 -42.56
N HIS A 675 13.87 18.00 -43.36
CA HIS A 675 13.99 18.07 -44.81
C HIS A 675 12.85 18.77 -45.53
N SER A 676 11.71 18.96 -44.88
CA SER A 676 10.47 19.48 -45.48
C SER A 676 10.18 20.94 -45.18
N LYS A 677 11.03 21.66 -44.39
CA LYS A 677 10.75 23.02 -43.91
C LYS A 677 11.60 24.06 -44.63
N THR A 678 10.96 25.16 -45.03
CA THR A 678 11.61 26.39 -45.51
C THR A 678 12.17 27.19 -44.32
N ALA A 679 13.02 28.19 -44.61
CA ALA A 679 13.58 29.05 -43.55
C ALA A 679 12.49 29.74 -42.70
N ASP A 680 11.38 30.20 -43.29
CA ASP A 680 10.28 30.81 -42.61
C ASP A 680 9.48 29.83 -41.75
N GLU A 681 9.36 28.59 -42.17
CA GLU A 681 8.72 27.53 -41.41
C GLU A 681 9.58 27.10 -40.20
N LEU A 682 10.90 27.03 -40.39
CA LEU A 682 11.84 26.78 -39.27
C LEU A 682 11.75 27.92 -38.23
N LEU A 683 11.72 29.18 -38.65
CA LEU A 683 11.58 30.29 -37.74
C LEU A 683 10.26 30.24 -36.96
N ARG A 684 9.15 29.93 -37.66
CA ARG A 684 7.85 29.80 -36.96
C ARG A 684 7.86 28.68 -35.93
N ALA A 685 8.47 27.56 -36.24
CA ALA A 685 8.50 26.40 -35.34
C ALA A 685 9.46 26.58 -34.15
N TYR A 686 10.64 27.18 -34.37
CA TYR A 686 11.72 27.10 -33.36
C TYR A 686 12.21 28.43 -32.80
N ALA A 687 11.76 29.59 -33.32
CA ALA A 687 12.24 30.89 -32.82
C ALA A 687 11.89 31.13 -31.35
N ALA A 688 10.72 30.65 -30.89
CA ALA A 688 10.33 30.77 -29.49
C ALA A 688 11.27 29.98 -28.56
N GLN A 689 11.70 28.79 -28.97
CA GLN A 689 12.67 27.96 -28.26
C GLN A 689 14.01 28.70 -28.07
N LEU A 690 14.58 29.22 -29.17
CA LEU A 690 15.86 29.90 -29.12
C LEU A 690 15.83 31.20 -28.32
N ARG A 691 14.72 31.93 -28.34
CA ARG A 691 14.52 33.12 -27.49
C ARG A 691 14.53 32.77 -26.00
N LEU A 692 13.93 31.64 -25.62
CA LEU A 692 13.96 31.15 -24.25
C LEU A 692 15.39 30.71 -23.88
N TYR A 693 16.11 30.05 -24.78
CA TYR A 693 17.53 29.72 -24.59
C TYR A 693 18.36 30.96 -24.39
N ALA A 694 18.23 31.99 -25.25
CA ALA A 694 18.96 33.24 -25.15
C ALA A 694 18.74 33.94 -23.79
N ARG A 695 17.49 33.97 -23.32
CA ARG A 695 17.16 34.58 -22.03
C ARG A 695 17.75 33.79 -20.86
N ALA A 696 17.69 32.46 -20.90
CA ALA A 696 18.18 31.61 -19.83
C ALA A 696 19.71 31.57 -19.79
N ILE A 697 20.36 31.34 -20.93
CA ILE A 697 21.82 31.23 -21.06
C ILE A 697 22.47 32.59 -20.85
N GLY A 698 21.86 33.68 -21.38
CA GLY A 698 22.39 35.05 -21.19
C GLY A 698 22.44 35.47 -19.73
N ARG A 699 21.47 35.06 -18.90
CA ARG A 699 21.51 35.29 -17.44
C ARG A 699 22.66 34.53 -16.77
N ARG A 700 22.96 33.33 -17.24
CA ARG A 700 24.00 32.46 -16.65
C ARG A 700 25.42 32.85 -17.05
N LEU A 701 25.58 33.35 -18.26
CA LEU A 701 26.89 33.74 -18.81
C LEU A 701 27.14 35.26 -18.71
N ALA A 702 26.31 35.98 -17.96
CA ALA A 702 26.54 37.41 -17.70
C ALA A 702 27.97 37.66 -17.15
N PRO A 703 28.65 38.75 -17.55
CA PRO A 703 28.12 39.93 -18.24
C PRO A 703 28.09 39.82 -19.77
N LYS A 704 28.55 38.75 -20.40
CA LYS A 704 28.58 38.60 -21.86
C LYS A 704 27.16 38.52 -22.44
N PRO A 705 26.70 39.47 -23.30
CA PRO A 705 25.36 39.40 -23.84
C PRO A 705 25.23 38.34 -24.93
N VAL A 706 24.04 37.74 -25.06
CA VAL A 706 23.70 36.91 -26.22
C VAL A 706 23.36 37.84 -27.39
N THR A 707 24.21 37.86 -28.41
CA THR A 707 24.06 38.74 -29.56
C THR A 707 23.44 38.07 -30.77
N ARG A 708 23.54 36.73 -30.87
CA ARG A 708 23.05 36.00 -32.03
C ARG A 708 22.47 34.65 -31.57
N CYS A 709 21.32 34.29 -32.17
CA CYS A 709 20.72 32.97 -32.12
C CYS A 709 20.47 32.48 -33.52
N THR A 710 20.90 31.27 -33.84
CA THR A 710 20.90 30.74 -35.19
C THR A 710 20.36 29.30 -35.21
N LEU A 711 19.48 29.02 -36.14
CA LEU A 711 19.13 27.65 -36.53
C LEU A 711 20.06 27.23 -37.70
N TYR A 712 20.85 26.18 -37.52
CA TYR A 712 21.58 25.60 -38.62
C TYR A 712 20.77 24.44 -39.24
N SER A 713 20.28 24.63 -40.48
CA SER A 713 19.53 23.60 -41.18
C SER A 713 20.47 22.77 -42.05
N PHE A 714 20.63 21.48 -41.69
CA PHE A 714 21.41 20.54 -42.50
C PHE A 714 20.77 20.28 -43.88
N ALA A 715 19.44 20.29 -43.95
CA ALA A 715 18.71 20.14 -45.20
C ALA A 715 18.92 21.33 -46.14
N LEU A 716 18.91 22.56 -45.63
CA LEU A 716 19.17 23.78 -46.44
C LEU A 716 20.65 24.07 -46.62
N GLY A 717 21.54 23.47 -45.82
CA GLY A 717 22.98 23.71 -45.81
C GLY A 717 23.35 25.15 -45.45
N ARG A 718 22.55 25.84 -44.63
CA ARG A 718 22.78 27.22 -44.24
C ARG A 718 22.19 27.58 -42.89
N GLU A 719 22.65 28.72 -42.38
CA GLU A 719 22.15 29.35 -41.16
C GLU A 719 20.87 30.15 -41.40
N VAL A 720 20.00 30.17 -40.39
CA VAL A 720 18.77 30.99 -40.33
C VAL A 720 18.80 31.74 -39.02
N ASP A 721 19.02 33.05 -39.07
CA ASP A 721 19.10 33.90 -37.87
C ASP A 721 17.73 34.14 -37.25
N VAL A 722 17.66 33.97 -35.93
CA VAL A 722 16.46 34.21 -35.13
C VAL A 722 16.49 35.63 -34.57
N PRO A 723 15.50 36.44 -34.90
CA PRO A 723 15.43 37.81 -34.37
C PRO A 723 15.27 37.85 -32.87
N LEU A 724 16.14 38.55 -32.17
CA LEU A 724 16.14 38.69 -30.70
C LEU A 724 15.30 39.94 -30.24
N ARG A 725 14.59 40.59 -31.15
CA ARG A 725 13.74 41.75 -30.81
C ARG A 725 12.54 41.31 -30.00
N GLY A 726 12.34 41.91 -28.78
CA GLY A 726 11.26 41.63 -27.86
C GLY A 726 11.70 40.86 -26.58
N MET A 727 12.97 40.81 -26.29
CA MET A 727 13.51 40.29 -25.02
C MET A 727 13.49 41.32 -23.90
#